data_e16665b48087280cc8312a33c4c1cd80
#
_entry.id   e16665b48087280cc8312a33c4c1cd80
#
_cell.length_a   1.000
_cell.length_b   1.000
_cell.length_c   1.000
_cell.angle_alpha   90.00
_cell.angle_beta   90.00
_cell.angle_gamma   90.00
#
_symmetry.space_group_name_H-M   'P 1'
#
loop_
_entity.id
_entity.type
_entity.pdbx_description
1 polymer ?
#
loop_
_entity_poly.entity_id
_entity_poly.type
_entity_poly.pdbx_seq_one_letter_code
_entity_poly.pdbx_strand_id
1 'polypeptide(L)'
;GGGSDHLASVSMAGLALSYLRVDRPYDPATGDFYGPHMDIAGITKGFLFGNVFGIGASYSFAVGAGDGHGRYRSFTAGALLRPARFVSLGYVARDLNEPRADGRKVPAHEVCSVSVRPFGDVLSLSCDAERRYGRRFDRDGLFFSAELRLPYDIRVFAGARPSGDISAGALAPLGFGGAAGSTLVLDYFNIAGTHGSPRTSAYGVGFTRARYRGALTPASGVLVIRFAERMNEIEEERMLGERPPSFHDMIAALDEAAADPSVSAVLLVIDAMPLGFAQVQEARAAVKRFRASGKKVCAALASVGNREYYLAAAADEVCMAPNSPFAITGLVAEVYFFKGLMDKVGVRFESISKGKYKSFSEPFTREGMSEAHRENLTQLLSDLNRQFLDDIGRDRRLTRSEIDALFERGFLEPEEARAARFIDTIAYPDELEKRLTGGADRAVKLEEYIARRRRIEEWGPAPVIAVVHVSGSIVRGEERRSGLLGPNAIGDRAFREALERAFSSSSVRAVVIRVNSGGGSATASDFMWRALLEMKEKYGKPVVFSFGNIAASGGYYIACTGDKIFGGEGTITGSIGVVMGKLDLGGLYARLGINKDIIKMSEFADIFDESRKLSPRERELLRKAVDFTYRGFVEKVVRGRSIPLEEMPSIAEGRVFSGGRAKERALVDSIGGLAAAIEYAKSAAGIDGSFRVMHLPERKSSIVEILGSVSADEALAALEPIRGALQGLYHGGESWLFLYPYRIEIK
;
A
#
# COMPACT_ATOMS: atom_id res chain seq x y z
N GLY A 1 -13.19 26.54 50.33
CA GLY A 1 -13.31 26.93 48.94
C GLY A 1 -11.97 26.81 48.27
N GLY A 2 -11.69 25.66 47.63
CA GLY A 2 -10.49 25.49 46.84
C GLY A 2 -10.70 26.08 45.47
N GLY A 3 -9.78 26.90 44.99
CA GLY A 3 -9.75 27.40 43.65
C GLY A 3 -9.54 26.23 42.67
N SER A 4 -10.11 26.27 41.51
CA SER A 4 -9.94 25.26 40.44
C SER A 4 -9.37 25.93 39.20
N ASP A 5 -8.22 25.48 38.76
CA ASP A 5 -7.65 25.91 37.48
C ASP A 5 -8.43 25.26 36.32
N HIS A 6 -8.74 26.02 35.29
CA HIS A 6 -9.45 25.53 34.12
C HIS A 6 -8.55 25.65 32.87
N LEU A 7 -8.28 24.54 32.22
CA LEU A 7 -7.50 24.48 30.97
C LEU A 7 -8.42 24.08 29.82
N ALA A 8 -8.40 24.83 28.72
CA ALA A 8 -8.97 24.44 27.46
C ALA A 8 -7.91 24.52 26.37
N SER A 9 -7.86 23.53 25.49
CA SER A 9 -6.92 23.54 24.37
C SER A 9 -7.53 22.98 23.10
N VAL A 10 -7.12 23.53 21.94
CA VAL A 10 -7.47 23.03 20.61
C VAL A 10 -6.19 22.87 19.82
N SER A 11 -5.97 21.69 19.26
CA SER A 11 -4.78 21.43 18.45
C SER A 11 -5.11 20.91 17.05
N MET A 12 -4.40 21.43 16.03
CA MET A 12 -4.52 21.03 14.62
C MET A 12 -3.17 21.14 13.92
N ALA A 13 -2.74 20.09 13.24
CA ALA A 13 -1.50 20.05 12.43
C ALA A 13 -0.24 20.55 13.16
N GLY A 14 -0.08 20.17 14.44
CA GLY A 14 1.06 20.60 15.28
C GLY A 14 0.97 22.04 15.78
N LEU A 15 -0.15 22.73 15.56
CA LEU A 15 -0.50 24.01 16.17
C LEU A 15 -1.52 23.74 17.28
N ALA A 16 -1.29 24.25 18.50
CA ALA A 16 -2.25 24.20 19.58
C ALA A 16 -2.56 25.62 20.07
N LEU A 17 -3.82 25.88 20.33
CA LEU A 17 -4.31 27.05 21.06
C LEU A 17 -4.75 26.56 22.41
N SER A 18 -4.30 27.23 23.48
CA SER A 18 -4.65 26.90 24.86
C SER A 18 -5.17 28.12 25.59
N TYR A 19 -6.08 27.88 26.50
CA TYR A 19 -6.56 28.85 27.45
C TYR A 19 -6.50 28.22 28.84
N LEU A 20 -5.87 28.90 29.79
CA LEU A 20 -5.70 28.47 31.18
C LEU A 20 -6.23 29.58 32.08
N ARG A 21 -7.19 29.28 32.93
CA ARG A 21 -7.58 30.11 34.04
C ARG A 21 -6.91 29.59 35.28
N VAL A 22 -6.06 30.42 35.90
CA VAL A 22 -5.42 30.13 37.16
C VAL A 22 -6.19 30.89 38.27
N ASP A 23 -6.83 30.13 39.13
CA ASP A 23 -7.47 30.70 40.30
C ASP A 23 -6.40 31.19 41.30
N ARG A 24 -6.67 32.31 41.90
CA ARG A 24 -5.88 33.13 42.83
C ARG A 24 -4.61 32.46 43.36
N PRO A 25 -3.41 33.03 43.12
CA PRO A 25 -2.19 32.55 43.76
C PRO A 25 -2.33 32.64 45.30
N TYR A 26 -1.98 31.54 45.96
CA TYR A 26 -1.98 31.42 47.42
C TYR A 26 -0.66 31.93 47.98
N ASP A 27 -0.71 32.81 49.00
CA ASP A 27 0.47 33.18 49.77
C ASP A 27 0.61 32.31 51.04
N PRO A 28 1.57 31.42 51.07
CA PRO A 28 1.78 30.56 52.24
C PRO A 28 2.20 31.33 53.51
N ALA A 29 2.66 32.59 53.39
CA ALA A 29 3.06 33.40 54.54
C ALA A 29 1.89 34.08 55.27
N THR A 30 0.80 34.35 54.54
CA THR A 30 -0.38 35.02 55.12
C THR A 30 -1.62 34.14 55.21
N GLY A 31 -1.63 32.99 54.52
CA GLY A 31 -2.78 32.10 54.42
C GLY A 31 -3.90 32.60 53.52
N ASP A 32 -3.66 33.67 52.76
CA ASP A 32 -4.67 34.30 51.92
C ASP A 32 -4.40 34.10 50.41
N PHE A 33 -5.48 34.13 49.61
CA PHE A 33 -5.38 34.17 48.16
C PHE A 33 -5.30 35.63 47.67
N TYR A 34 -4.25 35.96 46.91
CA TYR A 34 -4.07 37.31 46.36
C TYR A 34 -4.71 37.49 44.99
N GLY A 35 -5.36 38.64 44.80
CA GLY A 35 -5.69 39.17 43.49
C GLY A 35 -6.81 38.46 42.76
N PRO A 36 -7.21 38.98 41.62
CA PRO A 36 -8.14 38.32 40.71
C PRO A 36 -7.48 37.11 40.00
N HIS A 37 -8.31 36.16 39.53
CA HIS A 37 -7.87 35.08 38.68
C HIS A 37 -7.10 35.61 37.47
N MET A 38 -6.09 34.84 37.01
CA MET A 38 -5.32 35.15 35.80
C MET A 38 -5.72 34.22 34.66
N ASP A 39 -6.18 34.80 33.56
CA ASP A 39 -6.49 34.09 32.35
C ASP A 39 -5.28 34.14 31.40
N ILE A 40 -4.80 33.00 30.95
CA ILE A 40 -3.63 32.88 30.08
C ILE A 40 -4.06 32.22 28.78
N ALA A 41 -3.85 32.88 27.67
CA ALA A 41 -3.95 32.26 26.34
C ALA A 41 -2.58 31.87 25.82
N GLY A 42 -2.50 30.78 25.10
CA GLY A 42 -1.23 30.28 24.55
C GLY A 42 -1.37 29.77 23.13
N ILE A 43 -0.32 29.97 22.37
CA ILE A 43 -0.16 29.40 21.01
C ILE A 43 1.09 28.55 21.02
N THR A 44 0.95 27.27 20.66
CA THR A 44 2.06 26.32 20.62
C THR A 44 2.20 25.74 19.21
N LYS A 45 3.41 25.68 18.70
CA LYS A 45 3.75 25.01 17.45
C LYS A 45 4.86 23.99 17.66
N GLY A 46 4.64 22.76 17.20
CA GLY A 46 5.63 21.69 17.27
C GLY A 46 5.82 20.99 15.93
N PHE A 47 7.02 20.50 15.72
CA PHE A 47 7.41 19.68 14.57
C PHE A 47 8.06 18.40 15.09
N LEU A 48 7.65 17.25 14.52
CA LEU A 48 8.20 15.93 14.83
C LEU A 48 8.77 15.31 13.56
N PHE A 49 10.04 14.96 13.60
CA PHE A 49 10.79 14.37 12.48
C PHE A 49 10.95 12.87 12.72
N GLY A 50 10.25 12.06 11.93
CA GLY A 50 10.38 10.59 11.91
C GLY A 50 10.13 9.88 13.24
N ASN A 51 9.34 10.42 14.16
CA ASN A 51 9.14 9.92 15.52
C ASN A 51 10.42 9.86 16.40
N VAL A 52 11.53 10.41 15.92
CA VAL A 52 12.84 10.37 16.58
C VAL A 52 13.18 11.70 17.24
N PHE A 53 13.00 12.79 16.52
CA PHE A 53 13.37 14.12 16.99
C PHE A 53 12.19 15.09 16.85
N GLY A 54 11.95 15.89 17.89
CA GLY A 54 10.92 16.91 17.88
C GLY A 54 11.43 18.23 18.44
N ILE A 55 10.92 19.34 17.92
CA ILE A 55 11.12 20.67 18.46
C ILE A 55 9.78 21.39 18.53
N GLY A 56 9.63 22.26 19.51
CA GLY A 56 8.43 23.04 19.70
C GLY A 56 8.69 24.36 20.39
N ALA A 57 7.80 25.31 20.14
CA ALA A 57 7.79 26.58 20.84
C ALA A 57 6.35 26.98 21.20
N SER A 58 6.22 27.67 22.31
CA SER A 58 4.94 28.21 22.79
C SER A 58 5.09 29.67 23.18
N TYR A 59 4.08 30.44 22.87
CA TYR A 59 3.91 31.80 23.35
C TYR A 59 2.62 31.90 24.12
N SER A 60 2.71 32.35 25.38
CA SER A 60 1.56 32.52 26.29
C SER A 60 1.45 33.96 26.75
N PHE A 61 0.25 34.47 26.89
CA PHE A 61 -0.02 35.84 27.33
C PHE A 61 -1.28 35.92 28.18
N ALA A 62 -1.29 36.85 29.13
CA ALA A 62 -2.50 37.09 29.94
C ALA A 62 -3.61 37.74 29.10
N VAL A 63 -4.83 37.28 29.33
CA VAL A 63 -6.08 37.79 28.69
C VAL A 63 -6.95 38.40 29.80
N GLY A 64 -7.18 39.70 29.76
CA GLY A 64 -8.08 40.37 30.70
C GLY A 64 -7.64 41.79 31.09
N ALA A 65 -8.59 42.65 31.41
CA ALA A 65 -8.37 44.08 31.75
C ALA A 65 -8.36 44.29 33.26
N GLY A 66 -7.42 43.69 33.97
CA GLY A 66 -7.18 43.98 35.39
C GLY A 66 -5.86 44.73 35.57
N ASP A 67 -5.86 45.79 36.38
CA ASP A 67 -4.66 46.58 36.71
C ASP A 67 -3.57 45.68 37.28
N GLY A 68 -2.55 45.37 36.47
CA GLY A 68 -1.36 44.60 36.90
C GLY A 68 -1.06 43.34 36.06
N HIS A 69 -2.06 42.67 35.51
CA HIS A 69 -1.86 41.36 34.80
C HIS A 69 -1.60 41.50 33.29
N GLY A 70 -1.83 42.62 32.65
CA GLY A 70 -1.76 42.85 31.23
C GLY A 70 -0.35 42.76 30.60
N ARG A 71 0.68 42.42 31.39
CA ARG A 71 2.10 42.33 30.94
C ARG A 71 2.70 40.93 30.93
N TYR A 72 1.96 39.90 31.38
CA TYR A 72 2.47 38.55 31.32
C TYR A 72 2.56 38.08 29.89
N ARG A 73 3.75 37.84 29.41
CA ARG A 73 4.04 37.27 28.06
C ARG A 73 5.22 36.31 28.22
N SER A 74 4.97 35.02 28.02
CA SER A 74 5.98 33.98 28.24
C SER A 74 6.32 33.28 26.91
N PHE A 75 7.62 33.02 26.72
CA PHE A 75 8.13 32.14 25.68
C PHE A 75 8.65 30.86 26.30
N THR A 76 8.22 29.74 25.72
CA THR A 76 8.67 28.39 26.07
C THR A 76 9.21 27.71 24.81
N ALA A 77 10.34 27.02 24.93
CA ALA A 77 10.87 26.19 23.84
C ALA A 77 11.15 24.78 24.36
N GLY A 78 11.04 23.77 23.48
CA GLY A 78 11.31 22.40 23.89
C GLY A 78 11.87 21.57 22.74
N ALA A 79 12.60 20.53 23.14
CA ALA A 79 13.12 19.52 22.23
C ALA A 79 12.83 18.12 22.78
N LEU A 80 12.64 17.18 21.90
CA LEU A 80 12.35 15.79 22.18
C LEU A 80 13.26 14.90 21.33
N LEU A 81 13.87 13.89 21.96
CA LEU A 81 14.69 12.89 21.29
C LEU A 81 14.23 11.49 21.71
N ARG A 82 13.91 10.65 20.74
CA ARG A 82 13.50 9.25 20.94
C ARG A 82 14.47 8.31 20.22
N PRO A 83 15.62 8.00 20.82
CA PRO A 83 16.68 7.21 20.17
C PRO A 83 16.29 5.74 20.00
N ALA A 84 15.34 5.26 20.80
CA ALA A 84 14.86 3.88 20.77
C ALA A 84 13.34 3.84 21.06
N ARG A 85 12.70 2.70 20.74
CA ARG A 85 11.25 2.50 20.95
C ARG A 85 10.81 2.55 22.40
N PHE A 86 11.74 2.32 23.31
CA PHE A 86 11.47 2.26 24.74
C PHE A 86 12.05 3.43 25.53
N VAL A 87 12.71 4.41 24.87
CA VAL A 87 13.35 5.57 25.54
C VAL A 87 12.97 6.86 24.85
N SER A 88 12.61 7.87 25.65
CA SER A 88 12.36 9.24 25.22
C SER A 88 13.08 10.20 26.15
N LEU A 89 13.79 11.18 25.60
CA LEU A 89 14.46 12.25 26.27
C LEU A 89 13.77 13.55 25.90
N GLY A 90 13.41 14.37 26.89
CA GLY A 90 12.78 15.66 26.71
C GLY A 90 13.57 16.78 27.35
N TYR A 91 13.53 17.94 26.73
CA TYR A 91 14.02 19.17 27.31
C TYR A 91 13.03 20.30 27.05
N VAL A 92 12.67 21.04 28.09
CA VAL A 92 11.78 22.20 27.98
C VAL A 92 12.35 23.35 28.79
N ALA A 93 12.48 24.50 28.14
CA ALA A 93 12.83 25.75 28.81
C ALA A 93 11.58 26.65 28.79
N ARG A 94 11.07 26.97 29.98
CA ARG A 94 9.87 27.79 30.20
C ARG A 94 10.27 29.19 30.65
N ASP A 95 9.40 30.16 30.34
CA ASP A 95 9.56 31.56 30.76
C ASP A 95 10.91 32.17 30.35
N LEU A 96 11.41 31.82 29.15
CA LEU A 96 12.73 32.22 28.66
C LEU A 96 12.99 33.74 28.69
N ASN A 97 11.94 34.54 28.59
CA ASN A 97 11.99 35.99 28.63
C ASN A 97 11.77 36.58 30.04
N GLU A 98 11.74 35.75 31.07
CA GLU A 98 11.46 36.14 32.46
C GLU A 98 10.27 37.13 32.58
N PRO A 99 9.07 36.72 32.22
CA PRO A 99 7.92 37.60 32.20
C PRO A 99 7.60 38.16 33.59
N ARG A 100 6.88 39.26 33.68
CA ARG A 100 6.42 39.79 34.94
C ARG A 100 4.95 39.44 35.16
N ALA A 101 4.66 38.84 36.32
CA ALA A 101 3.32 38.67 36.86
C ALA A 101 3.21 39.51 38.13
N ASP A 102 2.25 40.37 38.23
CA ASP A 102 2.03 41.28 39.38
C ASP A 102 3.28 42.09 39.79
N GLY A 103 4.03 42.57 38.78
CA GLY A 103 5.27 43.33 39.02
C GLY A 103 6.50 42.51 39.39
N ARG A 104 6.35 41.23 39.75
CA ARG A 104 7.43 40.30 40.07
C ARG A 104 7.91 39.54 38.84
N LYS A 105 9.20 39.35 38.67
CA LYS A 105 9.76 38.52 37.61
C LYS A 105 9.47 37.06 37.90
N VAL A 106 8.91 36.35 36.88
CA VAL A 106 8.83 34.89 36.86
C VAL A 106 10.16 34.37 36.33
N PRO A 107 10.95 33.65 37.14
CA PRO A 107 12.24 33.18 36.69
C PRO A 107 12.08 32.09 35.61
N ALA A 108 13.02 32.05 34.66
CA ALA A 108 13.05 30.97 33.69
C ALA A 108 13.34 29.62 34.37
N HIS A 109 12.65 28.58 33.89
CA HIS A 109 12.77 27.20 34.38
C HIS A 109 13.19 26.26 33.25
N GLU A 110 13.99 25.27 33.59
CA GLU A 110 14.36 24.17 32.71
C GLU A 110 13.83 22.86 33.28
N VAL A 111 13.30 22.03 32.39
CA VAL A 111 12.86 20.67 32.72
C VAL A 111 13.56 19.70 31.78
N CYS A 112 14.30 18.76 32.37
CA CYS A 112 14.88 17.61 31.65
C CYS A 112 14.07 16.37 31.98
N SER A 113 13.63 15.64 30.98
CA SER A 113 12.76 14.48 31.12
C SER A 113 13.42 13.23 30.55
N VAL A 114 13.31 12.13 31.25
CA VAL A 114 13.63 10.78 30.76
C VAL A 114 12.40 9.91 30.95
N SER A 115 11.95 9.29 29.88
CA SER A 115 10.81 8.38 29.92
C SER A 115 11.19 7.03 29.32
N VAL A 116 10.68 5.94 29.90
CA VAL A 116 10.89 4.58 29.44
C VAL A 116 9.55 3.85 29.29
N ARG A 117 9.47 2.97 28.29
CA ARG A 117 8.31 2.12 27.99
C ARG A 117 8.70 0.64 28.10
N PRO A 118 8.68 0.05 29.31
CA PRO A 118 9.12 -1.33 29.51
C PRO A 118 8.20 -2.36 28.87
N PHE A 119 6.93 -2.04 28.69
CA PHE A 119 5.91 -2.93 28.09
C PHE A 119 5.24 -2.28 26.88
N GLY A 120 6.04 -1.74 25.96
CA GLY A 120 5.53 -1.04 24.78
C GLY A 120 4.75 0.23 25.16
N ASP A 121 3.59 0.44 24.53
CA ASP A 121 2.75 1.63 24.78
C ASP A 121 1.76 1.51 25.95
N VAL A 122 1.76 0.34 26.64
CA VAL A 122 0.85 0.08 27.77
C VAL A 122 1.29 0.83 29.04
N LEU A 123 2.59 0.87 29.31
CA LEU A 123 3.13 1.51 30.51
C LEU A 123 4.29 2.43 30.11
N SER A 124 4.18 3.71 30.52
CA SER A 124 5.26 4.67 30.43
C SER A 124 5.67 5.12 31.83
N LEU A 125 6.95 5.08 32.14
CA LEU A 125 7.55 5.58 33.39
C LEU A 125 8.42 6.78 33.04
N SER A 126 8.25 7.89 33.77
CA SER A 126 8.98 9.12 33.49
C SER A 126 9.62 9.69 34.78
N CYS A 127 10.77 10.31 34.59
CA CYS A 127 11.43 11.12 35.61
C CYS A 127 11.74 12.49 35.00
N ASP A 128 11.16 13.52 35.57
CA ASP A 128 11.39 14.91 35.20
C ASP A 128 12.25 15.57 36.27
N ALA A 129 13.24 16.32 35.85
CA ALA A 129 14.08 17.13 36.72
C ALA A 129 13.91 18.60 36.38
N GLU A 130 13.27 19.37 37.25
CA GLU A 130 13.01 20.79 37.10
C GLU A 130 14.00 21.62 37.90
N ARG A 131 14.48 22.71 37.29
CA ARG A 131 15.32 23.72 38.01
C ARG A 131 15.05 25.12 37.49
N ARG A 132 15.33 26.12 38.30
CA ARG A 132 15.45 27.52 37.84
C ARG A 132 16.72 27.68 37.00
N TYR A 133 16.64 28.42 35.92
CA TYR A 133 17.77 28.66 35.01
C TYR A 133 18.99 29.19 35.78
N GLY A 134 20.17 28.61 35.56
CA GLY A 134 21.40 28.96 36.22
C GLY A 134 21.58 28.41 37.65
N ARG A 135 20.63 27.65 38.20
CA ARG A 135 20.78 26.93 39.48
C ARG A 135 21.06 25.45 39.27
N ARG A 136 21.59 24.78 40.31
CA ARG A 136 21.78 23.31 40.29
C ARG A 136 20.45 22.61 40.44
N PHE A 137 20.34 21.41 39.91
CA PHE A 137 19.22 20.52 40.20
C PHE A 137 19.25 20.13 41.65
N ASP A 138 18.10 20.17 42.30
CA ASP A 138 17.90 19.70 43.66
C ASP A 138 16.91 18.53 43.69
N ARG A 139 16.80 17.91 44.86
CA ARG A 139 15.93 16.76 45.04
C ARG A 139 14.44 17.12 44.92
N ASP A 140 14.07 18.31 45.29
CA ASP A 140 12.67 18.78 45.28
C ASP A 140 12.19 19.09 43.85
N GLY A 141 13.13 19.34 42.93
CA GLY A 141 12.84 19.48 41.50
C GLY A 141 12.57 18.18 40.76
N LEU A 142 12.75 17.01 41.41
CA LEU A 142 12.44 15.73 40.77
C LEU A 142 10.94 15.42 40.84
N PHE A 143 10.42 14.90 39.73
CA PHE A 143 9.07 14.40 39.63
C PHE A 143 9.06 13.04 38.94
N PHE A 144 8.53 12.02 39.59
CA PHE A 144 8.40 10.67 39.06
C PHE A 144 6.95 10.43 38.68
N SER A 145 6.69 9.91 37.47
CA SER A 145 5.34 9.61 37.03
C SER A 145 5.28 8.29 36.28
N ALA A 146 4.09 7.70 36.34
CA ALA A 146 3.69 6.51 35.56
C ALA A 146 2.39 6.80 34.80
N GLU A 147 2.34 6.45 33.54
CA GLU A 147 1.16 6.48 32.69
C GLU A 147 0.82 5.05 32.27
N LEU A 148 -0.43 4.64 32.56
CA LEU A 148 -1.00 3.37 32.13
C LEU A 148 -2.03 3.64 31.04
N ARG A 149 -1.87 2.98 29.89
CA ARG A 149 -2.82 3.02 28.77
C ARG A 149 -3.77 1.84 28.86
N LEU A 150 -5.03 2.15 29.03
CA LEU A 150 -6.15 1.20 29.09
C LEU A 150 -6.81 1.03 27.70
N PRO A 151 -7.71 0.05 27.51
CA PRO A 151 -8.55 -0.03 26.33
C PRO A 151 -9.26 1.28 26.02
N TYR A 152 -9.58 1.51 24.75
CA TYR A 152 -10.17 2.76 24.26
C TYR A 152 -9.30 4.01 24.38
N ASP A 153 -7.96 3.83 24.45
CA ASP A 153 -6.99 4.91 24.62
C ASP A 153 -7.18 5.76 25.91
N ILE A 154 -7.92 5.26 26.89
CA ILE A 154 -7.99 5.87 28.20
C ILE A 154 -6.62 5.79 28.84
N ARG A 155 -6.08 6.93 29.30
CA ARG A 155 -4.78 7.01 29.96
C ARG A 155 -4.99 7.43 31.39
N VAL A 156 -4.43 6.69 32.31
CA VAL A 156 -4.40 7.02 33.72
C VAL A 156 -2.96 7.28 34.10
N PHE A 157 -2.71 8.40 34.77
CA PHE A 157 -1.37 8.74 35.22
C PHE A 157 -1.36 9.09 36.69
N ALA A 158 -0.24 8.78 37.34
CA ALA A 158 0.04 9.16 38.70
C ALA A 158 1.51 9.57 38.80
N GLY A 159 1.81 10.51 39.69
CA GLY A 159 3.18 10.97 39.92
C GLY A 159 3.36 11.48 41.33
N ALA A 160 4.61 11.55 41.75
CA ALA A 160 4.99 12.06 43.06
C ALA A 160 6.32 12.82 43.02
N ARG A 161 6.47 13.80 43.90
CA ARG A 161 7.72 14.47 44.22
C ARG A 161 8.30 13.92 45.53
N PRO A 162 9.61 13.94 45.70
CA PRO A 162 10.24 13.59 46.99
C PRO A 162 9.80 14.49 48.15
N SER A 163 9.29 15.70 47.85
CA SER A 163 8.65 16.60 48.81
C SER A 163 7.35 16.05 49.42
N GLY A 164 6.78 15.00 48.83
CA GLY A 164 5.53 14.40 49.24
C GLY A 164 4.31 14.86 48.45
N ASP A 165 4.46 15.71 47.44
CA ASP A 165 3.38 16.11 46.53
C ASP A 165 3.01 14.94 45.62
N ILE A 166 1.73 14.61 45.56
CA ILE A 166 1.20 13.53 44.72
C ILE A 166 0.26 14.12 43.68
N SER A 167 0.39 13.68 42.45
CA SER A 167 -0.52 14.03 41.37
C SER A 167 -1.15 12.75 40.78
N ALA A 168 -2.40 12.86 40.38
CA ALA A 168 -3.10 11.78 39.63
C ALA A 168 -4.05 12.39 38.65
N GLY A 169 -4.28 11.70 37.54
CA GLY A 169 -5.19 12.16 36.52
C GLY A 169 -5.58 11.07 35.53
N ALA A 170 -6.53 11.39 34.70
CA ALA A 170 -6.96 10.54 33.62
C ALA A 170 -7.29 11.38 32.38
N LEU A 171 -7.04 10.80 31.22
CA LEU A 171 -7.38 11.32 29.90
C LEU A 171 -8.26 10.30 29.22
N ALA A 172 -9.45 10.72 28.79
CA ALA A 172 -10.40 9.87 28.09
C ALA A 172 -10.77 10.50 26.74
N PRO A 173 -10.35 9.90 25.61
CA PRO A 173 -10.83 10.34 24.30
C PRO A 173 -12.28 9.87 24.10
N LEU A 174 -13.16 10.83 23.80
CA LEU A 174 -14.55 10.59 23.45
C LEU A 174 -14.69 10.76 21.94
N GLY A 175 -14.82 9.65 21.20
CA GLY A 175 -15.09 9.69 19.77
C GLY A 175 -16.54 10.00 19.50
N PHE A 176 -16.85 11.15 18.88
CA PHE A 176 -18.17 11.39 18.32
C PHE A 176 -18.15 10.94 16.85
N GLY A 177 -18.96 9.92 16.53
CA GLY A 177 -19.17 9.46 15.16
C GLY A 177 -19.85 10.54 14.33
N GLY A 178 -19.11 11.12 13.39
CA GLY A 178 -19.59 12.04 12.37
C GLY A 178 -18.52 12.29 11.34
N ALA A 179 -18.91 12.71 10.14
CA ALA A 179 -18.01 12.94 8.98
C ALA A 179 -16.83 13.90 9.25
N ALA A 180 -16.88 14.70 10.31
CA ALA A 180 -15.81 15.63 10.69
C ALA A 180 -14.61 14.97 11.38
N GLY A 181 -14.72 13.72 11.84
CA GLY A 181 -13.61 12.92 12.37
C GLY A 181 -12.79 13.54 13.50
N SER A 182 -13.42 14.38 14.32
CA SER A 182 -12.78 15.00 15.47
C SER A 182 -13.02 14.19 16.73
N THR A 183 -12.00 14.09 17.58
CA THR A 183 -12.09 13.44 18.89
C THR A 183 -12.09 14.52 19.96
N LEU A 184 -13.09 14.49 20.84
CA LEU A 184 -13.10 15.26 22.08
C LEU A 184 -12.25 14.50 23.10
N VAL A 185 -11.30 15.17 23.72
CA VAL A 185 -10.47 14.62 24.78
C VAL A 185 -10.85 15.30 26.06
N LEU A 186 -11.24 14.52 27.06
CA LEU A 186 -11.46 15.01 28.40
C LEU A 186 -10.26 14.62 29.26
N ASP A 187 -9.66 15.58 29.94
CA ASP A 187 -8.58 15.38 30.88
C ASP A 187 -8.97 15.91 32.25
N TYR A 188 -8.59 15.17 33.26
CA TYR A 188 -8.70 15.54 34.65
C TYR A 188 -7.34 15.34 35.33
N PHE A 189 -6.91 16.35 36.06
CA PHE A 189 -5.66 16.33 36.78
C PHE A 189 -5.86 16.87 38.17
N ASN A 190 -5.31 16.21 39.18
CA ASN A 190 -5.33 16.64 40.59
C ASN A 190 -3.95 16.60 41.20
N ILE A 191 -3.54 17.66 41.89
CA ILE A 191 -2.32 17.72 42.68
C ILE A 191 -2.74 17.85 44.15
N ALA A 192 -2.35 16.88 44.97
CA ALA A 192 -2.53 16.95 46.40
C ALA A 192 -1.16 17.21 47.05
N GLY A 193 -0.99 18.37 47.62
CA GLY A 193 0.23 18.69 48.41
C GLY A 193 0.14 18.16 49.83
N THR A 194 1.29 17.67 50.37
CA THR A 194 1.45 17.35 51.80
C THR A 194 2.12 18.54 52.46
N HIS A 195 1.67 19.08 53.53
CA HIS A 195 2.17 20.25 54.25
C HIS A 195 1.66 21.62 53.78
N GLY A 196 0.36 21.78 53.70
CA GLY A 196 -0.25 23.11 53.55
C GLY A 196 -0.27 23.68 52.13
N SER A 197 0.21 22.94 51.13
CA SER A 197 0.06 23.31 49.71
C SER A 197 -1.41 23.18 49.30
N PRO A 198 -1.98 24.13 48.52
CA PRO A 198 -3.35 24.04 48.08
C PRO A 198 -3.53 22.83 47.17
N ARG A 199 -4.67 22.16 47.30
CA ARG A 199 -5.08 21.13 46.32
C ARG A 199 -5.49 21.84 45.02
N THR A 200 -4.80 21.50 43.92
CA THR A 200 -5.12 22.03 42.60
C THR A 200 -5.78 20.93 41.77
N SER A 201 -6.95 21.22 41.20
CA SER A 201 -7.59 20.34 40.24
C SER A 201 -7.69 21.09 38.92
N ALA A 202 -7.22 20.46 37.84
CA ALA A 202 -7.37 20.98 36.50
C ALA A 202 -8.29 20.07 35.67
N TYR A 203 -9.18 20.67 34.94
CA TYR A 203 -10.08 19.99 33.98
C TYR A 203 -9.75 20.50 32.60
N GLY A 204 -9.48 19.59 31.66
CA GLY A 204 -9.19 19.95 30.30
C GLY A 204 -10.22 19.39 29.33
N VAL A 205 -10.53 20.18 28.33
CA VAL A 205 -11.35 19.76 27.18
C VAL A 205 -10.55 20.08 25.92
N GLY A 206 -10.16 19.05 25.18
CA GLY A 206 -9.39 19.18 23.97
C GLY A 206 -10.13 18.65 22.75
N PHE A 207 -9.97 19.30 21.60
CA PHE A 207 -10.42 18.79 20.32
C PHE A 207 -9.18 18.45 19.48
N THR A 208 -9.15 17.23 18.94
CA THR A 208 -8.07 16.81 18.08
C THR A 208 -8.59 16.08 16.84
N ARG A 209 -7.93 16.28 15.70
CA ARG A 209 -8.15 15.45 14.51
C ARG A 209 -7.44 14.10 14.60
N ALA A 210 -6.58 13.89 15.59
CA ALA A 210 -6.06 12.55 15.86
C ALA A 210 -7.23 11.67 16.30
N ARG A 211 -7.50 10.63 15.54
CA ARG A 211 -8.64 9.75 15.77
C ARG A 211 -8.25 8.68 16.76
N TYR A 212 -8.73 8.86 17.98
CA TYR A 212 -8.64 7.85 19.03
C TYR A 212 -9.89 6.97 19.00
N ARG A 213 -9.75 5.70 19.38
CA ARG A 213 -10.90 4.87 19.72
C ARG A 213 -11.49 5.39 21.03
N GLY A 214 -12.48 6.23 20.95
CA GLY A 214 -13.18 6.69 22.14
C GLY A 214 -14.09 5.62 22.75
N ALA A 215 -14.30 5.71 24.06
CA ALA A 215 -15.22 4.81 24.79
C ALA A 215 -16.67 4.89 24.27
N LEU A 216 -17.03 5.96 23.59
CA LEU A 216 -18.36 6.19 22.99
C LEU A 216 -18.43 5.83 21.50
N THR A 217 -17.36 5.28 20.92
CA THR A 217 -17.40 4.82 19.51
C THR A 217 -18.33 3.59 19.42
N PRO A 218 -19.37 3.62 18.61
CA PRO A 218 -20.30 2.49 18.52
C PRO A 218 -19.57 1.21 18.11
N ALA A 219 -19.79 0.14 18.85
CA ALA A 219 -19.19 -1.18 18.63
C ALA A 219 -19.72 -1.93 17.39
N SER A 220 -20.42 -1.28 16.47
CA SER A 220 -21.18 -1.90 15.38
C SER A 220 -21.03 -1.18 14.03
N GLY A 221 -19.86 -0.63 13.75
CA GLY A 221 -19.58 -0.02 12.44
C GLY A 221 -19.49 -1.06 11.33
N VAL A 222 -20.02 -0.75 10.15
CA VAL A 222 -19.91 -1.55 8.94
C VAL A 222 -18.86 -0.90 8.03
N LEU A 223 -17.76 -1.60 7.75
CA LEU A 223 -16.79 -1.15 6.78
C LEU A 223 -17.32 -1.40 5.37
N VAL A 224 -17.51 -0.33 4.59
CA VAL A 224 -17.98 -0.40 3.21
C VAL A 224 -16.79 -0.28 2.26
N ILE A 225 -16.58 -1.30 1.45
CA ILE A 225 -15.54 -1.34 0.41
C ILE A 225 -16.24 -1.41 -0.94
N ARG A 226 -16.05 -0.38 -1.76
CA ARG A 226 -16.65 -0.31 -3.09
C ARG A 226 -15.60 -0.61 -4.16
N PHE A 227 -15.88 -1.59 -5.02
CA PHE A 227 -15.12 -1.86 -6.22
C PHE A 227 -15.76 -1.11 -7.38
N ALA A 228 -15.00 -0.19 -7.96
CA ALA A 228 -15.39 0.65 -9.08
C ALA A 228 -14.36 0.48 -10.24
N GLU A 229 -14.50 1.29 -11.28
CA GLU A 229 -13.76 1.14 -12.54
C GLU A 229 -12.22 1.21 -12.44
N ARG A 230 -11.65 1.76 -11.37
CA ARG A 230 -10.19 1.85 -11.18
C ARG A 230 -9.79 1.62 -9.73
N MET A 231 -8.83 0.72 -9.53
CA MET A 231 -8.13 0.51 -8.27
C MET A 231 -6.65 0.26 -8.56
N ASN A 232 -5.81 1.23 -8.25
CA ASN A 232 -4.37 1.12 -8.46
C ASN A 232 -3.74 0.19 -7.41
N GLU A 233 -2.63 -0.45 -7.75
CA GLU A 233 -1.94 -1.37 -6.82
C GLU A 233 -1.34 -0.63 -5.62
N ILE A 234 -0.87 0.61 -5.82
CA ILE A 234 -0.31 1.49 -4.79
C ILE A 234 -0.95 2.87 -4.85
N GLU A 235 -0.85 3.60 -3.73
CA GLU A 235 -1.29 5.00 -3.64
C GLU A 235 -0.67 5.88 -4.74
N GLU A 236 -1.50 6.75 -5.29
CA GLU A 236 -1.05 7.87 -6.12
C GLU A 236 -1.17 9.17 -5.34
N GLU A 237 -0.07 9.91 -5.17
CA GLU A 237 -0.13 11.24 -4.60
C GLU A 237 -0.89 12.17 -5.54
N ARG A 238 -2.06 12.67 -5.10
CA ARG A 238 -2.78 13.74 -5.79
C ARG A 238 -2.41 15.08 -5.17
N MET A 239 -2.19 16.08 -6.02
CA MET A 239 -1.88 17.44 -5.60
C MET A 239 -3.07 18.13 -4.94
N LEU A 240 -4.30 17.76 -5.29
CA LEU A 240 -5.56 18.27 -4.78
C LEU A 240 -6.61 17.14 -4.68
N GLY A 241 -7.38 17.12 -3.59
CA GLY A 241 -8.46 16.16 -3.38
C GLY A 241 -8.11 14.99 -2.46
N GLU A 242 -9.10 14.14 -2.17
CA GLU A 242 -8.91 12.91 -1.40
C GLU A 242 -8.18 11.87 -2.24
N ARG A 243 -7.28 11.14 -1.62
CA ARG A 243 -6.54 10.06 -2.27
C ARG A 243 -7.43 8.83 -2.38
N PRO A 244 -7.64 8.27 -3.57
CA PRO A 244 -8.35 7.01 -3.69
C PRO A 244 -7.52 5.89 -3.03
N PRO A 245 -8.17 4.97 -2.30
CA PRO A 245 -7.47 3.84 -1.69
C PRO A 245 -6.86 2.93 -2.76
N SER A 246 -5.66 2.45 -2.49
CA SER A 246 -5.01 1.45 -3.33
C SER A 246 -5.49 0.03 -3.00
N PHE A 247 -5.17 -0.92 -3.87
CA PHE A 247 -5.40 -2.34 -3.61
C PHE A 247 -4.69 -2.82 -2.34
N HIS A 248 -3.46 -2.35 -2.12
CA HIS A 248 -2.72 -2.67 -0.90
C HIS A 248 -3.39 -2.11 0.36
N ASP A 249 -3.89 -0.87 0.30
CA ASP A 249 -4.62 -0.26 1.42
C ASP A 249 -5.89 -1.01 1.77
N MET A 250 -6.62 -1.48 0.77
CA MET A 250 -7.81 -2.30 0.96
C MET A 250 -7.49 -3.61 1.68
N ILE A 251 -6.45 -4.33 1.24
CA ILE A 251 -6.01 -5.57 1.90
C ILE A 251 -5.62 -5.31 3.35
N ALA A 252 -4.80 -4.28 3.57
CA ALA A 252 -4.35 -3.90 4.92
C ALA A 252 -5.52 -3.44 5.80
N ALA A 253 -6.51 -2.71 5.25
CA ALA A 253 -7.70 -2.30 5.98
C ALA A 253 -8.57 -3.49 6.40
N LEU A 254 -8.71 -4.51 5.56
CA LEU A 254 -9.40 -5.76 5.92
C LEU A 254 -8.70 -6.50 7.06
N ASP A 255 -7.38 -6.62 7.01
CA ASP A 255 -6.59 -7.27 8.05
C ASP A 255 -6.65 -6.50 9.39
N GLU A 256 -6.60 -5.17 9.36
CA GLU A 256 -6.79 -4.32 10.55
C GLU A 256 -8.22 -4.39 11.09
N ALA A 257 -9.23 -4.33 10.22
CA ALA A 257 -10.64 -4.40 10.59
C ALA A 257 -10.99 -5.76 11.24
N ALA A 258 -10.29 -6.83 10.89
CA ALA A 258 -10.46 -8.13 11.55
C ALA A 258 -10.19 -8.05 13.05
N ALA A 259 -9.16 -7.30 13.46
CA ALA A 259 -8.80 -7.10 14.86
C ALA A 259 -9.52 -5.88 15.50
N ASP A 260 -10.22 -5.05 14.71
CA ASP A 260 -10.89 -3.84 15.19
C ASP A 260 -12.26 -4.13 15.82
N PRO A 261 -12.45 -4.03 17.17
CA PRO A 261 -13.74 -4.26 17.77
C PRO A 261 -14.82 -3.23 17.39
N SER A 262 -14.47 -2.08 16.83
CA SER A 262 -15.44 -1.09 16.33
C SER A 262 -16.06 -1.51 14.99
N VAL A 263 -15.45 -2.44 14.26
CA VAL A 263 -15.99 -2.99 13.01
C VAL A 263 -16.69 -4.31 13.32
N SER A 264 -17.97 -4.39 13.04
CA SER A 264 -18.79 -5.59 13.24
C SER A 264 -18.94 -6.42 11.97
N ALA A 265 -18.90 -5.79 10.81
CA ALA A 265 -19.07 -6.42 9.52
C ALA A 265 -18.36 -5.65 8.40
N VAL A 266 -18.18 -6.31 7.27
CA VAL A 266 -17.73 -5.71 6.00
C VAL A 266 -18.83 -5.85 4.97
N LEU A 267 -19.10 -4.79 4.24
CA LEU A 267 -19.95 -4.77 3.04
C LEU A 267 -19.07 -4.50 1.81
N LEU A 268 -18.96 -5.49 0.93
CA LEU A 268 -18.34 -5.35 -0.39
C LEU A 268 -19.41 -4.92 -1.38
N VAL A 269 -19.31 -3.73 -1.95
CA VAL A 269 -20.17 -3.27 -3.04
C VAL A 269 -19.39 -3.42 -4.34
N ILE A 270 -19.84 -4.32 -5.20
CA ILE A 270 -19.11 -4.71 -6.42
C ILE A 270 -19.89 -4.21 -7.62
N ASP A 271 -19.52 -3.00 -8.09
CA ASP A 271 -20.10 -2.38 -9.28
C ASP A 271 -19.37 -2.83 -10.56
N ALA A 272 -18.04 -2.95 -10.46
CA ALA A 272 -17.15 -3.48 -11.50
C ALA A 272 -15.91 -4.12 -10.84
N MET A 273 -15.18 -4.97 -11.57
CA MET A 273 -13.97 -5.62 -11.07
C MET A 273 -12.71 -5.14 -11.79
N PRO A 274 -12.02 -4.12 -11.27
CA PRO A 274 -10.78 -3.59 -11.87
C PRO A 274 -9.56 -4.49 -11.66
N LEU A 275 -9.68 -5.51 -10.82
CA LEU A 275 -8.60 -6.41 -10.44
C LEU A 275 -8.44 -7.56 -11.43
N GLY A 276 -7.20 -7.94 -11.73
CA GLY A 276 -6.93 -9.17 -12.45
C GLY A 276 -7.12 -10.42 -11.58
N PHE A 277 -7.11 -11.60 -12.20
CA PHE A 277 -7.51 -12.86 -11.55
C PHE A 277 -6.73 -13.17 -10.26
N ALA A 278 -5.40 -13.07 -10.28
CA ALA A 278 -4.58 -13.31 -9.09
C ALA A 278 -4.80 -12.25 -7.99
N GLN A 279 -5.05 -10.99 -8.36
CA GLN A 279 -5.42 -9.96 -7.37
C GLN A 279 -6.78 -10.23 -6.75
N VAL A 280 -7.77 -10.75 -7.52
CA VAL A 280 -9.04 -11.19 -6.95
C VAL A 280 -8.81 -12.32 -5.96
N GLN A 281 -7.91 -13.27 -6.24
CA GLN A 281 -7.53 -14.32 -5.27
C GLN A 281 -6.89 -13.74 -4.01
N GLU A 282 -6.04 -12.71 -4.12
CA GLU A 282 -5.50 -12.00 -2.95
C GLU A 282 -6.60 -11.31 -2.12
N ALA A 283 -7.57 -10.66 -2.78
CA ALA A 283 -8.72 -10.04 -2.13
C ALA A 283 -9.60 -11.10 -1.42
N ARG A 284 -9.88 -12.22 -2.10
CA ARG A 284 -10.61 -13.36 -1.49
C ARG A 284 -9.91 -13.90 -0.25
N ALA A 285 -8.59 -14.03 -0.30
CA ALA A 285 -7.80 -14.47 0.85
C ALA A 285 -7.93 -13.50 2.03
N ALA A 286 -7.93 -12.18 1.79
CA ALA A 286 -8.14 -11.17 2.82
C ALA A 286 -9.56 -11.23 3.40
N VAL A 287 -10.58 -11.38 2.54
CA VAL A 287 -11.97 -11.60 2.96
C VAL A 287 -12.09 -12.83 3.87
N LYS A 288 -11.46 -13.95 3.49
CA LYS A 288 -11.46 -15.18 4.31
C LYS A 288 -10.74 -14.99 5.65
N ARG A 289 -9.63 -14.25 5.70
CA ARG A 289 -8.97 -13.89 6.98
C ARG A 289 -9.87 -13.03 7.86
N PHE A 290 -10.55 -12.04 7.27
CA PHE A 290 -11.51 -11.24 8.02
C PHE A 290 -12.65 -12.11 8.60
N ARG A 291 -13.25 -13.00 7.80
CA ARG A 291 -14.28 -13.95 8.27
C ARG A 291 -13.79 -14.86 9.40
N ALA A 292 -12.52 -15.28 9.34
CA ALA A 292 -11.92 -16.10 10.39
C ALA A 292 -11.86 -15.38 11.76
N SER A 293 -11.99 -14.07 11.82
CA SER A 293 -12.14 -13.30 13.07
C SER A 293 -13.55 -13.44 13.71
N GLY A 294 -14.48 -14.15 13.07
CA GLY A 294 -15.87 -14.32 13.52
C GLY A 294 -16.80 -13.18 13.10
N LYS A 295 -16.33 -12.21 12.31
CA LYS A 295 -17.14 -11.09 11.81
C LYS A 295 -17.72 -11.39 10.44
N LYS A 296 -18.90 -10.84 10.15
CA LYS A 296 -19.66 -11.11 8.92
C LYS A 296 -19.13 -10.31 7.74
N VAL A 297 -19.06 -10.94 6.57
CA VAL A 297 -18.83 -10.28 5.27
C VAL A 297 -20.06 -10.47 4.40
N CYS A 298 -20.59 -9.37 3.88
CA CYS A 298 -21.66 -9.38 2.88
C CYS A 298 -21.14 -8.78 1.58
N ALA A 299 -21.55 -9.35 0.45
CA ALA A 299 -21.23 -8.82 -0.88
C ALA A 299 -22.52 -8.43 -1.60
N ALA A 300 -22.57 -7.20 -2.13
CA ALA A 300 -23.66 -6.70 -2.95
C ALA A 300 -23.16 -6.56 -4.40
N LEU A 301 -23.78 -7.26 -5.32
CA LEU A 301 -23.47 -7.27 -6.74
C LEU A 301 -24.42 -6.36 -7.49
N ALA A 302 -23.89 -5.32 -8.13
CA ALA A 302 -24.63 -4.46 -9.04
C ALA A 302 -24.65 -5.02 -10.48
N SER A 303 -23.53 -5.60 -10.91
CA SER A 303 -23.42 -6.41 -12.13
C SER A 303 -22.70 -7.73 -11.81
N VAL A 304 -22.99 -8.78 -12.56
CA VAL A 304 -22.46 -10.11 -12.26
C VAL A 304 -21.71 -10.66 -13.46
N GLY A 305 -20.38 -10.61 -13.36
CA GLY A 305 -19.48 -11.31 -14.25
C GLY A 305 -18.66 -12.36 -13.48
N ASN A 306 -17.77 -13.03 -14.19
CA ASN A 306 -16.95 -14.11 -13.58
C ASN A 306 -16.11 -13.61 -12.40
N ARG A 307 -15.41 -12.48 -12.52
CA ARG A 307 -14.51 -11.96 -11.48
C ARG A 307 -15.27 -11.32 -10.31
N GLU A 308 -16.37 -10.63 -10.60
CA GLU A 308 -17.26 -10.02 -9.62
C GLU A 308 -17.81 -11.10 -8.69
N TYR A 309 -18.36 -12.15 -9.28
CA TYR A 309 -18.89 -13.28 -8.53
C TYR A 309 -17.80 -14.07 -7.82
N TYR A 310 -16.64 -14.24 -8.45
CA TYR A 310 -15.52 -14.94 -7.83
C TYR A 310 -15.11 -14.30 -6.52
N LEU A 311 -15.09 -12.96 -6.44
CA LEU A 311 -14.87 -12.26 -5.18
C LEU A 311 -16.05 -12.43 -4.23
N ALA A 312 -17.27 -12.18 -4.71
CA ALA A 312 -18.48 -12.22 -3.89
C ALA A 312 -18.72 -13.60 -3.24
N ALA A 313 -18.43 -14.69 -3.95
CA ALA A 313 -18.58 -16.06 -3.44
C ALA A 313 -17.78 -16.33 -2.15
N ALA A 314 -16.73 -15.55 -1.87
CA ALA A 314 -15.95 -15.66 -0.65
C ALA A 314 -16.64 -15.03 0.58
N ALA A 315 -17.74 -14.29 0.41
CA ALA A 315 -18.50 -13.67 1.50
C ALA A 315 -19.39 -14.69 2.22
N ASP A 316 -19.91 -14.32 3.41
CA ASP A 316 -20.92 -15.11 4.14
C ASP A 316 -22.31 -14.99 3.53
N GLU A 317 -22.58 -13.85 2.90
CA GLU A 317 -23.84 -13.55 2.23
C GLU A 317 -23.59 -12.84 0.93
N VAL A 318 -24.15 -13.36 -0.16
CA VAL A 318 -24.12 -12.76 -1.50
C VAL A 318 -25.50 -12.21 -1.83
N CYS A 319 -25.55 -10.91 -2.07
CA CYS A 319 -26.76 -10.18 -2.44
C CYS A 319 -26.63 -9.67 -3.87
N MET A 320 -27.73 -9.65 -4.59
CA MET A 320 -27.81 -9.17 -5.97
C MET A 320 -29.03 -8.28 -6.15
N ALA A 321 -28.92 -7.24 -6.96
CA ALA A 321 -30.01 -6.33 -7.24
C ALA A 321 -31.11 -7.03 -8.06
N PRO A 322 -32.42 -6.65 -7.85
CA PRO A 322 -33.56 -7.37 -8.44
C PRO A 322 -33.56 -7.42 -9.98
N ASN A 323 -33.01 -6.42 -10.65
CA ASN A 323 -33.00 -6.33 -12.11
C ASN A 323 -31.61 -6.60 -12.73
N SER A 324 -30.69 -7.19 -11.98
CA SER A 324 -29.36 -7.54 -12.49
C SER A 324 -29.37 -8.97 -13.02
N PRO A 325 -28.88 -9.23 -14.25
CA PRO A 325 -28.71 -10.59 -14.73
C PRO A 325 -27.54 -11.27 -14.03
N PHE A 326 -27.72 -12.54 -13.66
CA PHE A 326 -26.65 -13.39 -13.19
C PHE A 326 -26.02 -14.13 -14.37
N ALA A 327 -24.85 -13.67 -14.83
CA ALA A 327 -24.18 -14.19 -16.02
C ALA A 327 -22.75 -14.61 -15.71
N ILE A 328 -22.58 -15.88 -15.31
CA ILE A 328 -21.27 -16.51 -15.17
C ILE A 328 -21.10 -17.46 -16.32
N THR A 329 -20.29 -17.08 -17.29
CA THR A 329 -20.14 -17.80 -18.57
C THR A 329 -18.87 -18.65 -18.65
N GLY A 330 -18.04 -18.64 -17.59
CA GLY A 330 -16.75 -19.33 -17.57
C GLY A 330 -15.61 -18.49 -18.16
N LEU A 331 -14.41 -19.06 -18.13
CA LEU A 331 -13.20 -18.37 -18.55
C LEU A 331 -12.95 -18.56 -20.04
N VAL A 332 -12.56 -17.49 -20.72
CA VAL A 332 -12.17 -17.50 -22.13
C VAL A 332 -10.81 -16.85 -22.32
N ALA A 333 -10.03 -17.34 -23.25
CA ALA A 333 -8.80 -16.73 -23.72
C ALA A 333 -8.92 -16.40 -25.22
N GLU A 334 -8.76 -15.12 -25.55
CA GLU A 334 -8.81 -14.61 -26.92
C GLU A 334 -7.42 -14.16 -27.36
N VAL A 335 -7.01 -14.53 -28.56
CA VAL A 335 -5.74 -14.10 -29.18
C VAL A 335 -6.01 -13.57 -30.57
N TYR A 336 -5.66 -12.32 -30.80
CA TYR A 336 -5.80 -11.66 -32.10
C TYR A 336 -4.57 -11.89 -32.97
N PHE A 337 -4.78 -12.11 -34.29
CA PHE A 337 -3.71 -12.28 -35.26
C PHE A 337 -3.77 -11.17 -36.31
N PHE A 338 -2.72 -10.40 -36.43
CA PHE A 338 -2.63 -9.20 -37.24
C PHE A 338 -1.87 -9.40 -38.56
N LYS A 339 -1.35 -10.62 -38.82
CA LYS A 339 -0.55 -10.89 -40.01
C LYS A 339 -1.27 -10.49 -41.30
N GLY A 340 -2.55 -10.86 -41.43
CA GLY A 340 -3.33 -10.50 -42.63
C GLY A 340 -3.54 -8.99 -42.80
N LEU A 341 -3.69 -8.23 -41.70
CA LEU A 341 -3.75 -6.77 -41.75
C LEU A 341 -2.39 -6.18 -42.15
N MET A 342 -1.31 -6.67 -41.56
CA MET A 342 0.04 -6.22 -41.86
C MET A 342 0.43 -6.47 -43.30
N ASP A 343 0.09 -7.64 -43.85
CA ASP A 343 0.31 -7.98 -45.27
C ASP A 343 -0.44 -7.03 -46.20
N LYS A 344 -1.69 -6.66 -45.85
CA LYS A 344 -2.52 -5.71 -46.62
C LYS A 344 -1.89 -4.31 -46.70
N VAL A 345 -1.21 -3.85 -45.63
CA VAL A 345 -0.54 -2.55 -45.63
C VAL A 345 0.93 -2.63 -46.07
N GLY A 346 1.43 -3.81 -46.38
CA GLY A 346 2.81 -4.02 -46.87
C GLY A 346 3.85 -4.05 -45.77
N VAL A 347 3.45 -4.32 -44.51
CA VAL A 347 4.31 -4.45 -43.34
C VAL A 347 4.52 -5.93 -43.02
N ARG A 348 5.70 -6.33 -42.62
CA ARG A 348 5.97 -7.69 -42.14
C ARG A 348 6.71 -7.65 -40.82
N PHE A 349 6.48 -8.63 -39.98
CA PHE A 349 7.27 -8.85 -38.75
C PHE A 349 8.15 -10.07 -38.94
N GLU A 350 9.46 -9.87 -38.90
CA GLU A 350 10.45 -10.93 -38.88
C GLU A 350 10.85 -11.21 -37.45
N SER A 351 10.73 -12.46 -37.01
CA SER A 351 11.08 -12.87 -35.66
C SER A 351 12.07 -14.02 -35.66
N ILE A 352 12.91 -14.01 -34.65
CA ILE A 352 13.80 -15.10 -34.27
C ILE A 352 13.55 -15.37 -32.80
N SER A 353 13.06 -16.55 -32.46
CA SER A 353 12.74 -16.93 -31.09
C SER A 353 13.47 -18.18 -30.67
N LYS A 354 13.75 -18.32 -29.40
CA LYS A 354 14.21 -19.54 -28.76
C LYS A 354 13.21 -19.97 -27.70
N GLY A 355 12.78 -21.23 -27.84
CA GLY A 355 11.75 -21.86 -27.04
C GLY A 355 10.49 -22.19 -27.85
N LYS A 356 10.09 -23.47 -27.85
CA LYS A 356 8.95 -24.01 -28.61
C LYS A 356 7.63 -23.26 -28.30
N TYR A 357 7.48 -22.79 -27.05
CA TYR A 357 6.30 -22.13 -26.52
C TYR A 357 6.41 -20.60 -26.48
N LYS A 358 7.51 -20.00 -26.96
CA LYS A 358 7.71 -18.56 -27.02
C LYS A 358 6.91 -17.94 -28.18
N SER A 359 5.61 -17.87 -28.04
CA SER A 359 4.63 -17.53 -29.08
C SER A 359 4.33 -16.05 -29.24
N PHE A 360 5.10 -15.15 -28.55
CA PHE A 360 4.89 -13.69 -28.63
C PHE A 360 4.82 -13.13 -30.05
N SER A 361 5.61 -13.68 -30.98
CA SER A 361 5.63 -13.21 -32.38
C SER A 361 4.49 -13.78 -33.26
N GLU A 362 3.79 -14.81 -32.81
CA GLU A 362 2.75 -15.47 -33.62
C GLU A 362 1.61 -14.55 -34.03
N PRO A 363 1.09 -13.63 -33.19
CA PRO A 363 0.08 -12.66 -33.59
C PRO A 363 0.45 -11.84 -34.83
N PHE A 364 1.73 -11.65 -35.11
CA PHE A 364 2.24 -10.85 -36.23
C PHE A 364 2.77 -11.69 -37.41
N THR A 365 3.03 -12.98 -37.17
CA THR A 365 3.67 -13.86 -38.16
C THR A 365 2.79 -14.99 -38.65
N ARG A 366 1.65 -15.23 -37.97
CA ARG A 366 0.71 -16.32 -38.28
C ARG A 366 -0.73 -15.79 -38.37
N GLU A 367 -1.61 -16.59 -38.95
CA GLU A 367 -3.06 -16.32 -39.02
C GLU A 367 -3.85 -17.04 -37.92
N GLY A 368 -3.17 -17.83 -37.08
CA GLY A 368 -3.73 -18.57 -35.96
C GLY A 368 -2.65 -19.17 -35.07
N MET A 369 -3.07 -19.70 -33.93
CA MET A 369 -2.16 -20.31 -32.95
C MET A 369 -1.42 -21.51 -33.56
N SER A 370 -0.12 -21.64 -33.23
CA SER A 370 0.59 -22.91 -33.41
C SER A 370 0.04 -23.95 -32.45
N GLU A 371 0.35 -25.22 -32.69
CA GLU A 371 -0.02 -26.33 -31.81
C GLU A 371 0.58 -26.14 -30.40
N ALA A 372 1.85 -25.74 -30.30
CA ALA A 372 2.51 -25.46 -29.04
C ALA A 372 1.88 -24.28 -28.27
N HIS A 373 1.51 -23.22 -28.99
CA HIS A 373 0.80 -22.09 -28.41
C HIS A 373 -0.56 -22.51 -27.85
N ARG A 374 -1.35 -23.25 -28.65
CA ARG A 374 -2.66 -23.77 -28.24
C ARG A 374 -2.54 -24.72 -27.04
N GLU A 375 -1.58 -25.66 -27.07
CA GLU A 375 -1.29 -26.58 -25.97
C GLU A 375 -1.06 -25.81 -24.65
N ASN A 376 -0.14 -24.84 -24.66
CA ASN A 376 0.25 -24.13 -23.44
C ASN A 376 -0.89 -23.23 -22.92
N LEU A 377 -1.59 -22.54 -23.81
CA LEU A 377 -2.70 -21.67 -23.43
C LEU A 377 -3.89 -22.46 -22.89
N THR A 378 -4.23 -23.60 -23.54
CA THR A 378 -5.27 -24.50 -23.05
C THR A 378 -4.93 -25.03 -21.65
N GLN A 379 -3.69 -25.44 -21.42
CA GLN A 379 -3.24 -25.91 -20.11
C GLN A 379 -3.37 -24.83 -19.03
N LEU A 380 -2.91 -23.60 -19.33
CA LEU A 380 -3.01 -22.46 -18.41
C LEU A 380 -4.47 -22.15 -18.09
N LEU A 381 -5.33 -22.05 -19.13
CA LEU A 381 -6.75 -21.76 -18.95
C LEU A 381 -7.46 -22.86 -18.14
N SER A 382 -7.10 -24.13 -18.38
CA SER A 382 -7.65 -25.26 -17.61
C SER A 382 -7.25 -25.19 -16.14
N ASP A 383 -6.02 -24.79 -15.81
CA ASP A 383 -5.58 -24.60 -14.42
C ASP A 383 -6.36 -23.48 -13.73
N LEU A 384 -6.50 -22.33 -14.39
CA LEU A 384 -7.26 -21.19 -13.88
C LEU A 384 -8.74 -21.51 -13.71
N ASN A 385 -9.34 -22.21 -14.69
CA ASN A 385 -10.74 -22.61 -14.63
C ASN A 385 -10.99 -23.61 -13.50
N ARG A 386 -10.11 -24.58 -13.31
CA ARG A 386 -10.19 -25.51 -12.17
C ARG A 386 -10.17 -24.76 -10.83
N GLN A 387 -9.22 -23.82 -10.63
CA GLN A 387 -9.14 -23.02 -9.40
C GLN A 387 -10.43 -22.20 -9.19
N PHE A 388 -10.93 -21.57 -10.23
CA PHE A 388 -12.17 -20.78 -10.20
C PHE A 388 -13.37 -21.62 -9.74
N LEU A 389 -13.55 -22.79 -10.32
CA LEU A 389 -14.68 -23.68 -10.05
C LEU A 389 -14.57 -24.34 -8.69
N ASP A 390 -13.37 -24.82 -8.31
CA ASP A 390 -13.12 -25.45 -7.01
C ASP A 390 -13.34 -24.46 -5.86
N ASP A 391 -12.92 -23.20 -6.04
CA ASP A 391 -13.13 -22.16 -5.05
C ASP A 391 -14.61 -21.80 -4.89
N ILE A 392 -15.34 -21.60 -5.98
CA ILE A 392 -16.78 -21.32 -5.93
C ILE A 392 -17.53 -22.51 -5.29
N GLY A 393 -17.22 -23.74 -5.72
CA GLY A 393 -17.84 -24.95 -5.17
C GLY A 393 -17.65 -25.06 -3.67
N ARG A 394 -16.43 -24.79 -3.20
CA ARG A 394 -16.10 -24.80 -1.77
C ARG A 394 -16.82 -23.71 -0.98
N ASP A 395 -16.78 -22.48 -1.50
CA ASP A 395 -17.29 -21.32 -0.78
C ASP A 395 -18.83 -21.29 -0.75
N ARG A 396 -19.49 -21.74 -1.83
CA ARG A 396 -20.94 -21.79 -1.96
C ARG A 396 -21.54 -23.18 -1.64
N ARG A 397 -20.69 -24.16 -1.29
CA ARG A 397 -21.09 -25.55 -1.05
C ARG A 397 -21.87 -26.14 -2.24
N LEU A 398 -21.37 -25.89 -3.44
CA LEU A 398 -21.94 -26.39 -4.69
C LEU A 398 -21.06 -27.52 -5.24
N THR A 399 -21.73 -28.52 -5.81
CA THR A 399 -21.06 -29.60 -6.56
C THR A 399 -20.63 -29.09 -7.93
N ARG A 400 -19.67 -29.77 -8.54
CA ARG A 400 -19.24 -29.48 -9.90
C ARG A 400 -20.40 -29.52 -10.90
N SER A 401 -21.28 -30.52 -10.79
CA SER A 401 -22.45 -30.68 -11.68
C SER A 401 -23.42 -29.50 -11.54
N GLU A 402 -23.62 -28.95 -10.34
CA GLU A 402 -24.48 -27.76 -10.16
C GLU A 402 -23.89 -26.52 -10.82
N ILE A 403 -22.57 -26.38 -10.79
CA ILE A 403 -21.88 -25.25 -11.45
C ILE A 403 -21.88 -25.44 -12.98
N ASP A 404 -21.62 -26.65 -13.47
CA ASP A 404 -21.62 -26.94 -14.90
C ASP A 404 -23.02 -26.71 -15.51
N ALA A 405 -24.10 -27.09 -14.80
CA ALA A 405 -25.48 -26.83 -15.22
C ALA A 405 -25.79 -25.31 -15.33
N LEU A 406 -25.13 -24.44 -14.55
CA LEU A 406 -25.22 -22.99 -14.74
C LEU A 406 -24.59 -22.57 -16.07
N PHE A 407 -23.39 -23.08 -16.39
CA PHE A 407 -22.70 -22.70 -17.62
C PHE A 407 -23.47 -23.13 -18.89
N GLU A 408 -24.19 -24.25 -18.82
CA GLU A 408 -25.07 -24.68 -19.92
C GLU A 408 -26.24 -23.70 -20.13
N ARG A 409 -26.70 -23.04 -19.08
CA ARG A 409 -27.76 -22.03 -19.17
C ARG A 409 -27.24 -20.64 -19.57
N GLY A 410 -25.99 -20.33 -19.20
CA GLY A 410 -25.29 -19.06 -19.47
C GLY A 410 -25.84 -17.82 -18.74
N PHE A 411 -27.09 -17.86 -18.30
CA PHE A 411 -27.82 -16.75 -17.71
C PHE A 411 -28.89 -17.27 -16.74
N LEU A 412 -29.03 -16.62 -15.58
CA LEU A 412 -30.10 -16.84 -14.61
C LEU A 412 -30.74 -15.52 -14.19
N GLU A 413 -32.06 -15.56 -13.97
CA GLU A 413 -32.73 -14.49 -13.23
C GLU A 413 -32.36 -14.54 -11.75
N PRO A 414 -32.50 -13.44 -10.99
CA PRO A 414 -32.11 -13.40 -9.57
C PRO A 414 -32.75 -14.48 -8.73
N GLU A 415 -34.04 -14.78 -8.93
CA GLU A 415 -34.78 -15.82 -8.21
C GLU A 415 -34.23 -17.21 -8.53
N GLU A 416 -33.85 -17.47 -9.76
CA GLU A 416 -33.24 -18.74 -10.19
C GLU A 416 -31.85 -18.91 -9.60
N ALA A 417 -31.03 -17.82 -9.60
CA ALA A 417 -29.71 -17.82 -8.98
C ALA A 417 -29.78 -18.07 -7.45
N ARG A 418 -30.83 -17.54 -6.79
CA ARG A 418 -31.08 -17.79 -5.38
C ARG A 418 -31.54 -19.24 -5.16
N ALA A 419 -32.45 -19.74 -5.94
CA ALA A 419 -32.92 -21.14 -5.87
C ALA A 419 -31.75 -22.12 -6.08
N ALA A 420 -30.83 -21.81 -6.96
CA ALA A 420 -29.62 -22.58 -7.24
C ALA A 420 -28.46 -22.31 -6.23
N ARG A 421 -28.68 -21.50 -5.19
CA ARG A 421 -27.73 -21.17 -4.10
C ARG A 421 -26.47 -20.42 -4.54
N PHE A 422 -26.47 -19.81 -5.71
CA PHE A 422 -25.40 -18.91 -6.12
C PHE A 422 -25.45 -17.60 -5.37
N ILE A 423 -26.65 -17.11 -5.03
CA ILE A 423 -26.86 -15.94 -4.17
C ILE A 423 -27.78 -16.31 -2.99
N ASP A 424 -27.77 -15.45 -1.96
CA ASP A 424 -28.55 -15.66 -0.76
C ASP A 424 -29.76 -14.72 -0.67
N THR A 425 -29.58 -13.48 -1.16
CA THR A 425 -30.57 -12.40 -0.98
C THR A 425 -30.71 -11.60 -2.28
N ILE A 426 -31.93 -11.14 -2.55
CA ILE A 426 -32.22 -10.20 -3.63
C ILE A 426 -32.59 -8.89 -2.99
N ALA A 427 -31.75 -7.87 -3.12
CA ALA A 427 -31.93 -6.54 -2.55
C ALA A 427 -30.95 -5.55 -3.21
N TYR A 428 -31.24 -4.26 -3.09
CA TYR A 428 -30.31 -3.21 -3.48
C TYR A 428 -29.16 -3.05 -2.47
N PRO A 429 -27.98 -2.56 -2.89
CA PRO A 429 -26.84 -2.36 -1.98
C PRO A 429 -27.14 -1.47 -0.77
N ASP A 430 -27.95 -0.42 -0.93
CA ASP A 430 -28.35 0.48 0.16
C ASP A 430 -29.33 -0.18 1.16
N GLU A 431 -30.17 -1.11 0.71
CA GLU A 431 -31.04 -1.91 1.59
C GLU A 431 -30.20 -2.85 2.45
N LEU A 432 -29.19 -3.48 1.85
CA LEU A 432 -28.26 -4.35 2.57
C LEU A 432 -27.43 -3.54 3.57
N GLU A 433 -26.95 -2.36 3.20
CA GLU A 433 -26.25 -1.46 4.10
C GLU A 433 -27.12 -1.04 5.30
N LYS A 434 -28.36 -0.62 5.06
CA LYS A 434 -29.34 -0.28 6.12
C LYS A 434 -29.61 -1.46 7.04
N ARG A 435 -29.73 -2.68 6.50
CA ARG A 435 -29.92 -3.88 7.29
C ARG A 435 -28.73 -4.18 8.19
N LEU A 436 -27.51 -4.05 7.68
CA LEU A 436 -26.27 -4.29 8.44
C LEU A 436 -26.02 -3.23 9.51
N THR A 437 -26.36 -1.99 9.24
CA THR A 437 -26.19 -0.88 10.18
C THR A 437 -27.36 -0.72 11.17
N GLY A 438 -28.46 -1.47 10.98
CA GLY A 438 -29.68 -1.31 11.74
C GLY A 438 -30.37 0.04 11.50
N GLY A 439 -30.17 0.65 10.33
CA GLY A 439 -30.73 1.95 9.96
C GLY A 439 -30.02 3.16 10.58
N ALA A 440 -28.96 2.95 11.35
CA ALA A 440 -28.15 4.02 11.92
C ALA A 440 -27.01 4.42 10.96
N ASP A 441 -26.52 5.66 11.08
CA ASP A 441 -25.34 6.15 10.35
C ASP A 441 -24.04 5.53 10.92
N ARG A 442 -23.83 4.25 10.61
CA ARG A 442 -22.71 3.42 11.09
C ARG A 442 -21.86 2.85 9.96
N ALA A 443 -22.19 3.19 8.74
CA ALA A 443 -21.37 2.83 7.57
C ALA A 443 -20.11 3.69 7.54
N VAL A 444 -18.95 3.06 7.39
CA VAL A 444 -17.65 3.72 7.29
C VAL A 444 -17.03 3.34 5.97
N LYS A 445 -16.83 4.29 5.08
CA LYS A 445 -16.17 4.07 3.80
C LYS A 445 -14.70 3.70 3.99
N LEU A 446 -14.14 2.95 3.03
CA LEU A 446 -12.75 2.52 3.07
C LEU A 446 -11.77 3.70 3.24
N GLU A 447 -11.97 4.80 2.51
CA GLU A 447 -11.15 6.01 2.59
C GLU A 447 -11.17 6.61 4.00
N GLU A 448 -12.35 6.68 4.59
CA GLU A 448 -12.52 7.17 5.96
C GLU A 448 -11.88 6.23 6.97
N TYR A 449 -12.01 4.92 6.78
CA TYR A 449 -11.41 3.93 7.66
C TYR A 449 -9.89 4.01 7.62
N ILE A 450 -9.30 4.09 6.43
CA ILE A 450 -7.85 4.27 6.24
C ILE A 450 -7.38 5.60 6.87
N ALA A 451 -8.12 6.68 6.65
CA ALA A 451 -7.81 7.96 7.28
C ALA A 451 -7.94 7.92 8.83
N ARG A 452 -8.74 6.97 9.37
CA ARG A 452 -8.88 6.69 10.81
C ARG A 452 -7.81 5.74 11.34
N ARG A 453 -6.91 5.23 10.51
CA ARG A 453 -5.82 4.38 10.97
C ARG A 453 -5.13 5.04 12.14
N ARG A 454 -5.08 4.31 13.25
CA ARG A 454 -4.42 4.73 14.48
C ARG A 454 -2.99 5.14 14.16
N ARG A 455 -2.63 6.40 14.39
CA ARG A 455 -1.23 6.77 14.53
C ARG A 455 -0.75 6.09 15.81
N ILE A 456 -0.13 4.93 15.66
CA ILE A 456 0.60 4.32 16.76
C ILE A 456 1.70 5.32 17.11
N GLU A 457 1.63 5.90 18.32
CA GLU A 457 2.68 6.77 18.86
C GLU A 457 3.88 5.91 19.25
N GLU A 458 4.50 5.32 18.25
CA GLU A 458 5.76 4.59 18.48
C GLU A 458 6.89 5.58 18.69
N TRP A 459 7.67 5.31 19.71
CA TRP A 459 8.91 6.04 19.93
C TRP A 459 10.02 5.46 19.06
N GLY A 460 10.92 6.33 18.62
CA GLY A 460 12.08 5.94 17.86
C GLY A 460 11.83 5.53 16.40
N PRO A 461 12.87 5.10 15.72
CA PRO A 461 12.77 4.68 14.32
C PRO A 461 12.01 3.34 14.24
N ALA A 462 10.83 3.38 13.64
CA ALA A 462 10.12 2.14 13.30
C ALA A 462 10.89 1.40 12.20
N PRO A 463 11.07 0.06 12.31
CA PRO A 463 11.60 -0.72 11.21
C PRO A 463 10.67 -0.62 10.02
N VAL A 464 11.26 -0.61 8.84
CA VAL A 464 10.57 -0.45 7.57
C VAL A 464 10.80 -1.71 6.73
N ILE A 465 9.75 -2.18 6.06
CA ILE A 465 9.85 -3.10 4.94
C ILE A 465 9.60 -2.28 3.67
N ALA A 466 10.60 -2.22 2.79
CA ALA A 466 10.44 -1.53 1.52
C ALA A 466 9.80 -2.48 0.49
N VAL A 467 8.77 -2.00 -0.18
CA VAL A 467 8.13 -2.69 -1.31
C VAL A 467 8.52 -1.97 -2.60
N VAL A 468 9.34 -2.60 -3.42
CA VAL A 468 9.77 -2.07 -4.72
C VAL A 468 8.89 -2.67 -5.81
N HIS A 469 8.18 -1.80 -6.55
CA HIS A 469 7.24 -2.22 -7.59
C HIS A 469 7.90 -2.32 -8.96
N VAL A 470 7.69 -3.44 -9.63
CA VAL A 470 8.04 -3.70 -11.03
C VAL A 470 6.76 -3.94 -11.79
N SER A 471 6.17 -2.87 -12.33
CA SER A 471 4.86 -2.92 -13.00
C SER A 471 4.96 -2.49 -14.46
N GLY A 472 4.23 -3.20 -15.34
CA GLY A 472 4.22 -2.93 -16.78
C GLY A 472 5.43 -3.50 -17.51
N SER A 473 5.76 -2.92 -18.66
CA SER A 473 6.88 -3.39 -19.50
C SER A 473 8.23 -2.99 -18.92
N ILE A 474 9.23 -3.86 -19.03
CA ILE A 474 10.61 -3.58 -18.61
C ILE A 474 11.34 -2.92 -19.78
N VAL A 475 11.90 -1.73 -19.56
CA VAL A 475 12.58 -0.92 -20.58
C VAL A 475 13.92 -0.39 -20.09
N ARG A 476 14.77 0.10 -21.02
CA ARG A 476 16.01 0.80 -20.65
C ARG A 476 15.69 2.24 -20.18
N GLY A 477 16.39 2.69 -19.14
CA GLY A 477 16.35 4.07 -18.67
C GLY A 477 15.33 4.31 -17.55
N GLU A 478 14.50 5.35 -17.71
CA GLU A 478 13.57 5.82 -16.68
C GLU A 478 12.20 5.12 -16.73
N GLU A 479 11.41 5.31 -15.66
CA GLU A 479 10.00 4.91 -15.61
C GLU A 479 9.20 5.69 -16.67
N ARG A 480 8.28 5.00 -17.35
CA ARG A 480 7.26 5.64 -18.20
C ARG A 480 5.89 5.30 -17.66
N ARG A 481 5.04 6.31 -17.54
CA ARG A 481 3.68 6.13 -17.04
C ARG A 481 2.69 6.08 -18.19
N SER A 482 1.56 5.40 -17.95
CA SER A 482 0.45 5.34 -18.89
C SER A 482 -0.04 6.74 -19.22
N GLY A 483 -0.21 7.03 -20.49
CA GLY A 483 -0.69 8.30 -21.03
C GLY A 483 -0.84 8.19 -22.53
N LEU A 484 -1.02 9.33 -23.21
CA LEU A 484 -1.16 9.40 -24.67
C LEU A 484 -0.01 8.69 -25.43
N LEU A 485 1.16 8.54 -24.80
CA LEU A 485 2.38 7.98 -25.40
C LEU A 485 2.68 6.50 -25.05
N GLY A 486 1.77 5.78 -24.38
CA GLY A 486 1.96 4.34 -24.16
C GLY A 486 1.66 3.85 -22.73
N PRO A 487 1.78 2.53 -22.48
CA PRO A 487 1.51 1.90 -21.20
C PRO A 487 2.58 2.18 -20.15
N ASN A 488 2.27 1.81 -18.90
CA ASN A 488 3.24 1.79 -17.83
C ASN A 488 4.47 0.93 -18.20
N ALA A 489 5.65 1.48 -17.95
CA ALA A 489 6.90 0.76 -18.10
C ALA A 489 7.87 1.15 -16.98
N ILE A 490 8.56 0.17 -16.42
CA ILE A 490 9.63 0.38 -15.44
C ILE A 490 11.00 0.35 -16.14
N GLY A 491 11.79 1.40 -15.94
CA GLY A 491 13.16 1.47 -16.43
C GLY A 491 14.17 0.83 -15.47
N ASP A 492 15.23 0.24 -16.03
CA ASP A 492 16.30 -0.35 -15.23
C ASP A 492 17.00 0.67 -14.33
N ARG A 493 17.07 1.94 -14.73
CA ARG A 493 17.64 3.03 -13.93
C ARG A 493 16.72 3.38 -12.76
N ALA A 494 15.43 3.58 -13.02
CA ALA A 494 14.44 3.86 -11.98
C ALA A 494 14.36 2.73 -10.94
N PHE A 495 14.46 1.48 -11.39
CA PHE A 495 14.50 0.32 -10.49
C PHE A 495 15.77 0.34 -9.62
N ARG A 496 16.95 0.62 -10.22
CA ARG A 496 18.21 0.74 -9.46
C ARG A 496 18.13 1.82 -8.39
N GLU A 497 17.61 2.99 -8.72
CA GLU A 497 17.41 4.10 -7.76
C GLU A 497 16.48 3.70 -6.60
N ALA A 498 15.37 3.00 -6.92
CA ALA A 498 14.46 2.48 -5.90
C ALA A 498 15.17 1.46 -4.98
N LEU A 499 15.98 0.56 -5.53
CA LEU A 499 16.79 -0.37 -4.74
C LEU A 499 17.81 0.38 -3.85
N GLU A 500 18.54 1.33 -4.40
CA GLU A 500 19.53 2.12 -3.64
C GLU A 500 18.88 2.83 -2.46
N ARG A 501 17.71 3.45 -2.65
CA ARG A 501 16.93 4.06 -1.55
C ARG A 501 16.49 3.02 -0.51
N ALA A 502 16.01 1.85 -0.94
CA ALA A 502 15.58 0.79 -0.03
C ALA A 502 16.76 0.21 0.77
N PHE A 503 17.87 -0.08 0.10
CA PHE A 503 18.99 -0.76 0.74
C PHE A 503 19.89 0.16 1.56
N SER A 504 20.08 1.43 1.16
CA SER A 504 20.93 2.38 1.90
C SER A 504 20.30 2.87 3.21
N SER A 505 18.98 2.83 3.32
CA SER A 505 18.28 3.26 4.53
C SER A 505 18.46 2.26 5.68
N SER A 506 19.01 2.69 6.79
CA SER A 506 19.21 1.85 8.00
C SER A 506 17.88 1.44 8.66
N SER A 507 16.79 2.18 8.44
CA SER A 507 15.47 1.83 8.94
C SER A 507 14.82 0.69 8.14
N VAL A 508 15.20 0.50 6.88
CA VAL A 508 14.72 -0.61 6.04
C VAL A 508 15.44 -1.89 6.43
N ARG A 509 14.68 -2.89 6.89
CA ARG A 509 15.20 -4.16 7.39
C ARG A 509 15.06 -5.31 6.40
N ALA A 510 14.09 -5.23 5.49
CA ALA A 510 13.89 -6.18 4.40
C ALA A 510 13.33 -5.47 3.17
N VAL A 511 13.50 -6.07 2.00
CA VAL A 511 12.98 -5.58 0.73
C VAL A 511 12.05 -6.64 0.12
N VAL A 512 10.83 -6.21 -0.21
CA VAL A 512 9.89 -7.02 -1.00
C VAL A 512 9.85 -6.43 -2.41
N ILE A 513 10.00 -7.26 -3.43
CA ILE A 513 9.89 -6.84 -4.82
C ILE A 513 8.57 -7.37 -5.36
N ARG A 514 7.62 -6.45 -5.61
CA ARG A 514 6.32 -6.76 -6.18
C ARG A 514 6.41 -6.69 -7.71
N VAL A 515 6.26 -7.83 -8.37
CA VAL A 515 6.33 -7.94 -9.82
C VAL A 515 4.94 -8.14 -10.42
N ASN A 516 4.52 -7.20 -11.27
CA ASN A 516 3.33 -7.29 -12.11
C ASN A 516 3.72 -6.92 -13.56
N SER A 517 4.57 -7.75 -14.17
CA SER A 517 5.22 -7.51 -15.46
C SER A 517 5.30 -8.77 -16.30
N GLY A 518 4.91 -8.65 -17.56
CA GLY A 518 5.11 -9.69 -18.57
C GLY A 518 6.51 -9.76 -19.14
N GLY A 519 7.43 -8.89 -18.68
CA GLY A 519 8.81 -8.77 -19.17
C GLY A 519 9.02 -7.55 -20.05
N GLY A 520 10.03 -7.61 -20.93
CA GLY A 520 10.43 -6.52 -21.82
C GLY A 520 11.85 -6.69 -22.33
N SER A 521 12.63 -5.61 -22.28
CA SER A 521 14.04 -5.59 -22.70
C SER A 521 14.87 -6.61 -21.93
N ALA A 522 15.55 -7.49 -22.66
CA ALA A 522 16.47 -8.47 -22.08
C ALA A 522 17.65 -7.80 -21.38
N THR A 523 18.20 -6.76 -21.98
CA THR A 523 19.30 -5.97 -21.43
C THR A 523 18.89 -5.27 -20.14
N ALA A 524 17.71 -4.63 -20.13
CA ALA A 524 17.21 -3.98 -18.92
C ALA A 524 16.98 -4.97 -17.78
N SER A 525 16.39 -6.14 -18.09
CA SER A 525 16.16 -7.21 -17.11
C SER A 525 17.50 -7.72 -16.51
N ASP A 526 18.54 -7.82 -17.32
CA ASP A 526 19.88 -8.23 -16.85
C ASP A 526 20.53 -7.17 -15.95
N PHE A 527 20.41 -5.89 -16.29
CA PHE A 527 20.87 -4.79 -15.42
C PHE A 527 20.09 -4.72 -14.10
N MET A 528 18.76 -4.92 -14.14
CA MET A 528 17.95 -4.97 -12.92
C MET A 528 18.33 -6.16 -12.04
N TRP A 529 18.50 -7.34 -12.62
CA TRP A 529 19.00 -8.54 -11.94
C TRP A 529 20.38 -8.30 -11.31
N ARG A 530 21.33 -7.73 -12.05
CA ARG A 530 22.67 -7.41 -11.53
C ARG A 530 22.63 -6.39 -10.40
N ALA A 531 21.86 -5.32 -10.55
CA ALA A 531 21.69 -4.30 -9.50
C ALA A 531 21.15 -4.91 -8.19
N LEU A 532 20.20 -5.84 -8.29
CA LEU A 532 19.67 -6.52 -7.11
C LEU A 532 20.74 -7.37 -6.40
N LEU A 533 21.53 -8.15 -7.15
CA LEU A 533 22.62 -8.95 -6.56
C LEU A 533 23.65 -8.08 -5.86
N GLU A 534 24.04 -6.97 -6.48
CA GLU A 534 24.99 -6.01 -5.93
C GLU A 534 24.48 -5.45 -4.59
N MET A 535 23.19 -5.07 -4.53
CA MET A 535 22.59 -4.56 -3.30
C MET A 535 22.46 -5.64 -2.20
N LYS A 536 22.08 -6.87 -2.58
CA LYS A 536 22.04 -8.00 -1.64
C LYS A 536 23.43 -8.27 -1.03
N GLU A 537 24.45 -8.33 -1.85
CA GLU A 537 25.83 -8.59 -1.42
C GLU A 537 26.33 -7.47 -0.49
N LYS A 538 26.08 -6.20 -0.86
CA LYS A 538 26.58 -5.04 -0.11
C LYS A 538 25.91 -4.85 1.25
N TYR A 539 24.61 -5.11 1.35
CA TYR A 539 23.82 -4.72 2.53
C TYR A 539 23.29 -5.91 3.34
N GLY A 540 23.25 -7.11 2.80
CA GLY A 540 22.83 -8.33 3.49
C GLY A 540 21.36 -8.38 3.92
N LYS A 541 20.49 -7.55 3.32
CA LYS A 541 19.07 -7.51 3.68
C LYS A 541 18.30 -8.64 2.97
N PRO A 542 17.32 -9.28 3.64
CA PRO A 542 16.43 -10.25 3.00
C PRO A 542 15.67 -9.65 1.83
N VAL A 543 15.59 -10.40 0.72
CA VAL A 543 14.86 -10.03 -0.50
C VAL A 543 13.78 -11.06 -0.81
N VAL A 544 12.53 -10.64 -0.77
CA VAL A 544 11.37 -11.48 -1.03
C VAL A 544 10.65 -11.00 -2.28
N PHE A 545 10.29 -11.90 -3.17
CA PHE A 545 9.46 -11.56 -4.32
C PHE A 545 8.00 -11.87 -4.07
N SER A 546 7.13 -10.99 -4.54
CA SER A 546 5.68 -11.16 -4.58
C SER A 546 5.18 -10.94 -6.00
N PHE A 547 4.59 -11.95 -6.59
CA PHE A 547 4.01 -11.86 -7.93
C PHE A 547 2.57 -11.35 -7.87
N GLY A 548 2.23 -10.44 -8.79
CA GLY A 548 0.87 -9.98 -9.04
C GLY A 548 0.13 -10.90 -10.00
N ASN A 549 -0.62 -10.30 -10.93
CA ASN A 549 -1.31 -11.08 -11.96
C ASN A 549 -0.34 -11.79 -12.91
N ILE A 550 0.80 -11.15 -13.17
CA ILE A 550 1.82 -11.68 -14.09
C ILE A 550 3.24 -11.36 -13.57
N ALA A 551 4.11 -12.35 -13.63
CA ALA A 551 5.56 -12.20 -13.41
C ALA A 551 6.29 -13.17 -14.35
N ALA A 552 6.43 -12.77 -15.60
CA ALA A 552 6.88 -13.67 -16.65
C ALA A 552 8.06 -13.10 -17.43
N SER A 553 8.82 -13.97 -18.08
CA SER A 553 9.93 -13.61 -18.97
C SER A 553 10.94 -12.69 -18.29
N GLY A 554 11.13 -11.42 -18.69
CA GLY A 554 11.99 -10.46 -18.01
C GLY A 554 11.63 -10.22 -16.54
N GLY A 555 10.34 -10.26 -16.19
CA GLY A 555 9.86 -10.18 -14.80
C GLY A 555 10.31 -11.38 -13.97
N TYR A 556 10.27 -12.59 -14.54
CA TYR A 556 10.79 -13.79 -13.89
C TYR A 556 12.32 -13.80 -13.84
N TYR A 557 12.99 -13.26 -14.88
CA TYR A 557 14.45 -13.12 -14.94
C TYR A 557 15.02 -12.39 -13.72
N ILE A 558 14.37 -11.28 -13.32
CA ILE A 558 14.77 -10.52 -12.14
C ILE A 558 14.50 -11.32 -10.87
N ALA A 559 13.38 -12.03 -10.84
CA ALA A 559 12.86 -12.69 -9.64
C ALA A 559 13.58 -14.00 -9.28
N CYS A 560 14.21 -14.67 -10.25
CA CYS A 560 14.77 -16.02 -10.05
C CYS A 560 15.86 -16.11 -8.97
N THR A 561 16.40 -14.98 -8.50
CA THR A 561 17.45 -14.89 -7.45
C THR A 561 16.93 -14.41 -6.10
N GLY A 562 15.62 -14.32 -5.91
CA GLY A 562 15.01 -13.98 -4.63
C GLY A 562 15.27 -15.03 -3.55
N ASP A 563 15.37 -14.61 -2.29
CA ASP A 563 15.51 -15.54 -1.15
C ASP A 563 14.24 -16.37 -0.96
N LYS A 564 13.08 -15.76 -1.32
CA LYS A 564 11.78 -16.40 -1.32
C LYS A 564 10.89 -15.77 -2.38
N ILE A 565 10.13 -16.59 -3.10
CA ILE A 565 9.19 -16.14 -4.14
C ILE A 565 7.79 -16.57 -3.76
N PHE A 566 6.89 -15.59 -3.61
CA PHE A 566 5.45 -15.79 -3.44
C PHE A 566 4.71 -15.50 -4.73
N GLY A 567 3.76 -16.35 -5.09
CA GLY A 567 2.85 -16.14 -6.22
C GLY A 567 1.44 -16.59 -5.86
N GLY A 568 0.41 -15.89 -6.36
CA GLY A 568 -0.96 -16.38 -6.30
C GLY A 568 -1.13 -17.66 -7.12
N GLU A 569 -2.09 -18.53 -6.78
CA GLU A 569 -2.33 -19.75 -7.58
C GLU A 569 -2.61 -19.43 -9.05
N GLY A 570 -3.35 -18.31 -9.30
CA GLY A 570 -3.69 -17.83 -10.62
C GLY A 570 -2.68 -16.84 -11.23
N THR A 571 -1.58 -16.56 -10.57
CA THR A 571 -0.48 -15.76 -11.16
C THR A 571 0.03 -16.44 -12.43
N ILE A 572 0.26 -15.67 -13.48
CA ILE A 572 0.88 -16.18 -14.71
C ILE A 572 2.39 -15.93 -14.64
N THR A 573 3.20 -17.00 -14.77
CA THR A 573 4.65 -16.88 -14.64
C THR A 573 5.42 -17.80 -15.59
N GLY A 574 6.76 -17.82 -15.51
CA GLY A 574 7.61 -18.57 -16.39
C GLY A 574 7.97 -17.80 -17.65
N SER A 575 7.57 -18.27 -18.82
CA SER A 575 7.94 -17.71 -20.14
C SER A 575 9.45 -17.54 -20.31
N ILE A 576 10.24 -18.52 -19.78
CA ILE A 576 11.70 -18.55 -19.87
C ILE A 576 12.09 -18.83 -21.32
N GLY A 577 12.32 -17.77 -22.07
CA GLY A 577 12.59 -17.81 -23.50
C GLY A 577 12.91 -16.40 -24.02
N VAL A 578 13.48 -16.34 -25.20
CA VAL A 578 13.92 -15.09 -25.86
C VAL A 578 13.23 -14.96 -27.20
N VAL A 579 12.80 -13.77 -27.52
CA VAL A 579 12.34 -13.39 -28.85
C VAL A 579 13.03 -12.12 -29.29
N MET A 580 13.43 -12.08 -30.52
CA MET A 580 13.92 -10.90 -31.21
C MET A 580 13.03 -10.65 -32.41
N GLY A 581 12.68 -9.40 -32.66
CA GLY A 581 11.84 -9.03 -33.78
C GLY A 581 12.30 -7.78 -34.51
N LYS A 582 12.00 -7.73 -35.80
CA LYS A 582 12.25 -6.61 -36.70
C LYS A 582 11.04 -6.40 -37.60
N LEU A 583 10.62 -5.14 -37.74
CA LEU A 583 9.65 -4.76 -38.78
C LEU A 583 10.34 -4.65 -40.14
N ASP A 584 9.71 -5.15 -41.17
CA ASP A 584 10.03 -4.90 -42.58
C ASP A 584 8.91 -4.02 -43.15
N LEU A 585 9.22 -2.77 -43.41
CA LEU A 585 8.33 -1.74 -43.96
C LEU A 585 8.52 -1.55 -45.48
N GLY A 586 9.38 -2.34 -46.14
CA GLY A 586 9.70 -2.20 -47.56
C GLY A 586 8.48 -2.22 -48.47
N GLY A 587 7.50 -3.12 -48.17
CA GLY A 587 6.25 -3.17 -48.90
C GLY A 587 5.35 -1.94 -48.68
N LEU A 588 5.36 -1.35 -47.46
CA LEU A 588 4.67 -0.11 -47.18
C LEU A 588 5.31 1.08 -47.90
N TYR A 589 6.65 1.17 -47.86
CA TYR A 589 7.38 2.22 -48.56
C TYR A 589 7.12 2.18 -50.07
N ALA A 590 7.16 0.98 -50.69
CA ALA A 590 6.81 0.84 -52.08
C ALA A 590 5.40 1.30 -52.42
N ARG A 591 4.42 1.04 -51.59
CA ARG A 591 3.01 1.50 -51.76
C ARG A 591 2.86 3.01 -51.62
N LEU A 592 3.68 3.63 -50.74
CA LEU A 592 3.67 5.08 -50.51
C LEU A 592 4.59 5.85 -51.48
N GLY A 593 5.31 5.16 -52.38
CA GLY A 593 6.29 5.77 -53.29
C GLY A 593 7.55 6.30 -52.58
N ILE A 594 7.86 5.75 -51.40
CA ILE A 594 9.06 6.10 -50.62
C ILE A 594 10.21 5.24 -51.08
N ASN A 595 11.30 5.90 -51.56
CA ASN A 595 12.53 5.23 -51.90
C ASN A 595 13.60 5.54 -50.85
N LYS A 596 14.45 4.54 -50.55
CA LYS A 596 15.53 4.65 -49.57
C LYS A 596 16.80 4.07 -50.17
N ASP A 597 17.83 4.89 -50.25
CA ASP A 597 19.19 4.49 -50.65
C ASP A 597 20.05 4.27 -49.41
N ILE A 598 20.82 3.15 -49.40
CA ILE A 598 21.67 2.77 -48.28
C ILE A 598 23.10 2.64 -48.76
N ILE A 599 23.98 3.42 -48.16
CA ILE A 599 25.43 3.26 -48.31
C ILE A 599 25.99 2.61 -47.07
N LYS A 600 26.59 1.44 -47.19
CA LYS A 600 27.14 0.68 -46.06
C LYS A 600 28.62 0.33 -46.30
N MET A 601 29.40 0.39 -45.22
CA MET A 601 30.83 0.12 -45.24
C MET A 601 31.16 -1.31 -44.77
N SER A 602 30.19 -2.04 -44.25
CA SER A 602 30.34 -3.45 -43.86
C SER A 602 29.08 -4.25 -44.17
N GLU A 603 29.21 -5.58 -44.27
CA GLU A 603 28.11 -6.47 -44.64
C GLU A 603 26.88 -6.34 -43.76
N PHE A 604 27.06 -6.19 -42.45
CA PHE A 604 25.96 -6.19 -41.46
C PHE A 604 25.56 -4.80 -40.94
N ALA A 605 26.10 -3.71 -41.55
CA ALA A 605 25.85 -2.37 -41.08
C ALA A 605 24.36 -1.97 -41.10
N ASP A 606 23.57 -2.57 -41.98
CA ASP A 606 22.15 -2.36 -42.16
C ASP A 606 21.27 -3.53 -41.71
N ILE A 607 21.76 -4.37 -40.79
CA ILE A 607 21.06 -5.60 -40.33
C ILE A 607 19.69 -5.25 -39.71
N PHE A 608 19.54 -4.10 -39.07
CA PHE A 608 18.29 -3.63 -38.47
C PHE A 608 17.51 -2.67 -39.34
N ASP A 609 17.92 -2.50 -40.60
CA ASP A 609 17.19 -1.64 -41.53
C ASP A 609 15.77 -2.13 -41.79
N GLU A 610 14.78 -1.25 -41.52
CA GLU A 610 13.36 -1.59 -41.61
C GLU A 610 12.81 -1.65 -43.03
N SER A 611 13.58 -1.23 -44.05
CA SER A 611 13.11 -1.23 -45.43
C SER A 611 13.31 -2.57 -46.17
N ARG A 612 13.95 -3.53 -45.54
CA ARG A 612 14.28 -4.83 -46.15
C ARG A 612 14.20 -6.01 -45.19
N LYS A 613 14.09 -7.21 -45.74
CA LYS A 613 14.16 -8.47 -44.98
C LYS A 613 15.60 -8.78 -44.54
N LEU A 614 15.68 -9.62 -43.51
CA LEU A 614 16.94 -10.25 -43.11
C LEU A 614 17.43 -11.23 -44.18
N SER A 615 18.69 -11.15 -44.53
CA SER A 615 19.35 -12.19 -45.32
C SER A 615 19.49 -13.49 -44.53
N PRO A 616 19.72 -14.64 -45.21
CA PRO A 616 19.96 -15.90 -44.50
C PRO A 616 21.16 -15.86 -43.54
N ARG A 617 22.22 -15.13 -43.90
CA ARG A 617 23.41 -14.97 -43.07
C ARG A 617 23.18 -14.06 -41.84
N GLU A 618 22.45 -13.00 -42.01
CA GLU A 618 22.00 -12.12 -40.91
C GLU A 618 21.08 -12.88 -39.93
N ARG A 619 20.14 -13.66 -40.47
CA ARG A 619 19.26 -14.50 -39.66
C ARG A 619 20.03 -15.52 -38.85
N GLU A 620 21.08 -16.16 -39.40
CA GLU A 620 21.94 -17.08 -38.66
C GLU A 620 22.76 -16.37 -37.57
N LEU A 621 23.31 -15.19 -37.88
CA LEU A 621 24.02 -14.37 -36.90
C LEU A 621 23.11 -14.00 -35.70
N LEU A 622 21.88 -13.53 -35.98
CA LEU A 622 20.95 -13.17 -34.94
C LEU A 622 20.42 -14.38 -34.17
N ARG A 623 20.30 -15.55 -34.79
CA ARG A 623 19.97 -16.80 -34.10
C ARG A 623 21.02 -17.17 -33.06
N LYS A 624 22.30 -17.04 -33.38
CA LYS A 624 23.41 -17.29 -32.42
C LYS A 624 23.32 -16.35 -31.22
N ALA A 625 22.98 -15.12 -31.47
CA ALA A 625 22.84 -14.12 -30.40
C ALA A 625 21.58 -14.38 -29.53
N VAL A 626 20.44 -14.80 -30.10
CA VAL A 626 19.25 -15.27 -29.37
C VAL A 626 19.59 -16.50 -28.51
N ASP A 627 20.32 -17.49 -29.07
CA ASP A 627 20.76 -18.67 -28.33
C ASP A 627 21.69 -18.32 -27.16
N PHE A 628 22.59 -17.36 -27.34
CA PHE A 628 23.46 -16.85 -26.27
C PHE A 628 22.65 -16.24 -25.13
N THR A 629 21.72 -15.33 -25.46
CA THR A 629 20.85 -14.68 -24.47
C THR A 629 19.95 -15.67 -23.73
N TYR A 630 19.42 -16.67 -24.45
CA TYR A 630 18.61 -17.74 -23.86
C TYR A 630 19.39 -18.58 -22.85
N ARG A 631 20.60 -19.00 -23.22
CA ARG A 631 21.47 -19.76 -22.31
C ARG A 631 21.75 -18.97 -21.02
N GLY A 632 22.06 -17.68 -21.14
CA GLY A 632 22.29 -16.83 -19.99
C GLY A 632 21.06 -16.72 -19.08
N PHE A 633 19.84 -16.74 -19.65
CA PHE A 633 18.61 -16.78 -18.84
C PHE A 633 18.46 -18.12 -18.11
N VAL A 634 18.61 -19.25 -18.82
CA VAL A 634 18.52 -20.59 -18.24
C VAL A 634 19.53 -20.77 -17.11
N GLU A 635 20.81 -20.38 -17.32
CA GLU A 635 21.85 -20.46 -16.30
C GLU A 635 21.50 -19.70 -15.01
N LYS A 636 20.91 -18.51 -15.14
CA LYS A 636 20.47 -17.72 -13.97
C LYS A 636 19.31 -18.39 -13.22
N VAL A 637 18.37 -18.99 -13.94
CA VAL A 637 17.26 -19.75 -13.32
C VAL A 637 17.80 -21.00 -12.61
N VAL A 638 18.64 -21.79 -13.27
CA VAL A 638 19.31 -22.96 -12.69
C VAL A 638 20.01 -22.58 -11.39
N ARG A 639 20.83 -21.54 -11.44
CA ARG A 639 21.59 -21.07 -10.27
C ARG A 639 20.71 -20.50 -9.16
N GLY A 640 19.73 -19.68 -9.52
CA GLY A 640 18.89 -18.95 -8.55
C GLY A 640 17.82 -19.84 -7.93
N ARG A 641 17.37 -20.89 -8.64
CA ARG A 641 16.31 -21.79 -8.16
C ARG A 641 16.81 -23.17 -7.78
N SER A 642 18.11 -23.44 -7.94
CA SER A 642 18.72 -24.75 -7.70
C SER A 642 18.01 -25.89 -8.46
N ILE A 643 17.53 -25.59 -9.68
CA ILE A 643 16.87 -26.57 -10.56
C ILE A 643 17.95 -27.21 -11.43
N PRO A 644 17.98 -28.55 -11.53
CA PRO A 644 18.92 -29.23 -12.41
C PRO A 644 18.80 -28.81 -13.88
N LEU A 645 19.93 -28.67 -14.58
CA LEU A 645 19.91 -28.20 -15.97
C LEU A 645 19.14 -29.16 -16.89
N GLU A 646 19.14 -30.46 -16.60
CA GLU A 646 18.40 -31.49 -17.32
C GLU A 646 16.87 -31.35 -17.20
N GLU A 647 16.36 -30.69 -16.18
CA GLU A 647 14.94 -30.43 -16.02
C GLU A 647 14.47 -29.18 -16.80
N MET A 648 15.40 -28.28 -17.16
CA MET A 648 15.08 -27.01 -17.81
C MET A 648 14.30 -27.15 -19.13
N PRO A 649 14.51 -28.16 -20.01
CA PRO A 649 13.67 -28.31 -21.20
C PRO A 649 12.16 -28.48 -20.92
N SER A 650 11.79 -29.01 -19.75
CA SER A 650 10.39 -29.17 -19.35
C SER A 650 9.78 -27.89 -18.73
N ILE A 651 10.65 -26.98 -18.26
CA ILE A 651 10.29 -25.79 -17.49
C ILE A 651 10.42 -24.51 -18.33
N ALA A 652 11.48 -24.45 -19.15
CA ALA A 652 11.80 -23.32 -20.00
C ALA A 652 11.06 -23.39 -21.36
N GLU A 653 11.76 -23.18 -22.46
CA GLU A 653 11.21 -23.21 -23.83
C GLU A 653 10.10 -22.17 -24.07
N GLY A 654 10.05 -21.10 -23.26
CA GLY A 654 9.02 -20.07 -23.36
C GLY A 654 7.66 -20.44 -22.77
N ARG A 655 7.55 -21.60 -22.12
CA ARG A 655 6.31 -22.11 -21.52
C ARG A 655 5.85 -21.19 -20.37
N VAL A 656 4.56 -20.96 -20.29
CA VAL A 656 3.91 -20.23 -19.18
C VAL A 656 3.15 -21.19 -18.27
N PHE A 657 3.07 -20.83 -16.99
CA PHE A 657 2.44 -21.64 -15.95
C PHE A 657 1.51 -20.77 -15.11
N SER A 658 0.47 -21.40 -14.54
CA SER A 658 -0.20 -20.84 -13.35
C SER A 658 0.75 -20.87 -12.14
N GLY A 659 0.53 -20.00 -11.15
CA GLY A 659 1.37 -19.99 -9.95
C GLY A 659 1.33 -21.32 -9.17
N GLY A 660 0.18 -21.99 -9.15
CA GLY A 660 0.07 -23.34 -8.59
C GLY A 660 1.02 -24.32 -9.25
N ARG A 661 0.99 -24.40 -10.58
CA ARG A 661 1.89 -25.27 -11.35
C ARG A 661 3.36 -24.84 -11.30
N ALA A 662 3.62 -23.53 -11.21
CA ALA A 662 4.96 -22.99 -11.06
C ALA A 662 5.58 -23.40 -9.72
N LYS A 663 4.78 -23.51 -8.66
CA LYS A 663 5.23 -24.05 -7.37
C LYS A 663 5.63 -25.50 -7.46
N GLU A 664 4.85 -26.35 -8.16
CA GLU A 664 5.20 -27.75 -8.40
C GLU A 664 6.54 -27.93 -9.13
N ARG A 665 6.97 -26.88 -9.86
CA ARG A 665 8.22 -26.87 -10.65
C ARG A 665 9.32 -26.01 -10.03
N ALA A 666 9.23 -25.71 -8.74
CA ALA A 666 10.19 -24.91 -8.00
C ALA A 666 10.45 -23.49 -8.56
N LEU A 667 9.61 -23.00 -9.47
CA LEU A 667 9.68 -21.62 -9.97
C LEU A 667 9.11 -20.61 -8.96
N VAL A 668 8.22 -21.05 -8.10
CA VAL A 668 7.62 -20.29 -6.98
C VAL A 668 7.78 -21.13 -5.71
N ASP A 669 8.10 -20.51 -4.59
CA ASP A 669 8.33 -21.21 -3.33
C ASP A 669 7.04 -21.40 -2.52
N SER A 670 6.15 -20.40 -2.56
CA SER A 670 4.95 -20.39 -1.73
C SER A 670 3.79 -19.73 -2.45
N ILE A 671 2.60 -20.27 -2.25
CA ILE A 671 1.37 -19.61 -2.68
C ILE A 671 1.02 -18.52 -1.69
N GLY A 672 0.77 -17.31 -2.20
CA GLY A 672 0.41 -16.12 -1.41
C GLY A 672 0.61 -14.83 -2.20
N GLY A 673 -0.06 -13.77 -1.73
CA GLY A 673 0.05 -12.43 -2.30
C GLY A 673 1.07 -11.55 -1.56
N LEU A 674 0.94 -10.23 -1.77
CA LEU A 674 1.86 -9.24 -1.19
C LEU A 674 1.87 -9.27 0.35
N ALA A 675 0.71 -9.42 0.99
CA ALA A 675 0.62 -9.48 2.45
C ALA A 675 1.43 -10.65 3.02
N ALA A 676 1.34 -11.83 2.41
CA ALA A 676 2.11 -13.01 2.83
C ALA A 676 3.63 -12.81 2.64
N ALA A 677 4.03 -12.16 1.55
CA ALA A 677 5.43 -11.82 1.29
C ALA A 677 5.98 -10.81 2.32
N ILE A 678 5.19 -9.82 2.71
CA ILE A 678 5.56 -8.83 3.74
C ILE A 678 5.71 -9.51 5.10
N GLU A 679 4.79 -10.38 5.51
CA GLU A 679 4.89 -11.10 6.79
C GLU A 679 6.10 -12.04 6.83
N TYR A 680 6.40 -12.71 5.72
CA TYR A 680 7.64 -13.49 5.61
C TYR A 680 8.88 -12.60 5.72
N ALA A 681 8.90 -11.47 5.01
CA ALA A 681 10.02 -10.52 5.05
C ALA A 681 10.23 -9.94 6.47
N LYS A 682 9.14 -9.66 7.20
CA LYS A 682 9.16 -9.28 8.61
C LYS A 682 9.85 -10.32 9.48
N SER A 683 9.44 -11.59 9.34
CA SER A 683 10.03 -12.70 10.06
C SER A 683 11.51 -12.91 9.70
N ALA A 684 11.85 -12.89 8.42
CA ALA A 684 13.22 -13.05 7.92
C ALA A 684 14.16 -11.92 8.39
N ALA A 685 13.62 -10.72 8.60
CA ALA A 685 14.36 -9.57 9.13
C ALA A 685 14.42 -9.52 10.67
N GLY A 686 13.82 -10.46 11.39
CA GLY A 686 13.74 -10.47 12.84
C GLY A 686 13.02 -9.24 13.40
N ILE A 687 11.93 -8.80 12.74
CA ILE A 687 11.15 -7.65 13.20
C ILE A 687 10.07 -8.14 14.17
N ASP A 688 10.25 -7.83 15.44
CA ASP A 688 9.24 -8.05 16.46
C ASP A 688 8.37 -6.80 16.61
N GLY A 689 7.05 -6.99 16.63
CA GLY A 689 6.08 -5.89 16.80
C GLY A 689 5.72 -5.18 15.49
N SER A 690 5.38 -3.91 15.62
CA SER A 690 4.92 -3.09 14.49
C SER A 690 6.07 -2.65 13.60
N PHE A 691 5.75 -2.45 12.34
CA PHE A 691 6.65 -1.97 11.30
C PHE A 691 5.89 -1.04 10.33
N ARG A 692 6.62 -0.36 9.48
CA ARG A 692 6.04 0.46 8.41
C ARG A 692 6.34 -0.17 7.06
N VAL A 693 5.41 -0.04 6.14
CA VAL A 693 5.63 -0.37 4.73
C VAL A 693 5.94 0.92 3.97
N MET A 694 6.96 0.88 3.12
CA MET A 694 7.35 1.97 2.23
C MET A 694 7.29 1.48 0.79
N HIS A 695 6.47 2.10 -0.04
CA HIS A 695 6.36 1.77 -1.45
C HIS A 695 7.32 2.60 -2.31
N LEU A 696 8.03 1.96 -3.23
CA LEU A 696 9.00 2.57 -4.15
C LEU A 696 8.76 2.08 -5.59
N PRO A 697 9.02 2.93 -6.61
CA PRO A 697 9.25 4.37 -6.49
C PRO A 697 8.04 5.10 -5.93
N GLU A 698 8.25 6.22 -5.24
CA GLU A 698 7.15 7.08 -4.80
C GLU A 698 6.43 7.67 -6.01
N ARG A 699 5.13 7.48 -6.09
CA ARG A 699 4.32 8.02 -7.18
C ARG A 699 3.90 9.45 -6.87
N LYS A 700 4.45 10.41 -7.63
CA LYS A 700 4.01 11.82 -7.61
C LYS A 700 3.11 12.05 -8.82
N SER A 701 1.89 12.57 -8.62
CA SER A 701 1.03 12.96 -9.74
C SER A 701 1.62 14.18 -10.47
N SER A 702 1.67 14.13 -11.79
CA SER A 702 2.05 15.29 -12.62
C SER A 702 0.78 16.00 -13.13
N ILE A 703 0.86 17.32 -13.28
CA ILE A 703 -0.24 18.14 -13.86
C ILE A 703 -0.62 17.65 -15.27
N VAL A 704 0.33 17.11 -16.01
CA VAL A 704 0.15 16.58 -17.38
C VAL A 704 -0.72 15.31 -17.37
N GLU A 705 -0.65 14.48 -16.32
CA GLU A 705 -1.49 13.29 -16.19
C GLU A 705 -2.96 13.65 -15.90
N ILE A 706 -3.21 14.75 -15.19
CA ILE A 706 -4.56 15.23 -14.86
C ILE A 706 -5.28 15.75 -16.13
N LEU A 707 -4.55 16.41 -17.01
CA LEU A 707 -5.09 16.95 -18.27
C LEU A 707 -5.31 15.87 -19.35
N GLY A 708 -4.58 14.75 -19.28
CA GLY A 708 -4.68 13.64 -20.24
C GLY A 708 -5.77 12.61 -19.92
N SER A 709 -6.37 12.65 -18.73
CA SER A 709 -7.36 11.65 -18.28
C SER A 709 -8.82 11.99 -18.63
N VAL A 710 -9.07 13.15 -19.23
CA VAL A 710 -10.42 13.59 -19.58
C VAL A 710 -10.71 13.24 -21.04
N SER A 711 -11.62 12.30 -21.27
CA SER A 711 -12.39 12.05 -22.51
C SER A 711 -11.81 11.16 -23.63
N ALA A 712 -10.69 10.47 -23.46
CA ALA A 712 -10.20 9.56 -24.53
C ALA A 712 -10.47 8.05 -24.27
N ASP A 713 -11.00 7.68 -23.13
CA ASP A 713 -11.00 6.28 -22.65
C ASP A 713 -11.96 5.36 -23.42
N GLU A 714 -13.13 5.81 -23.85
CA GLU A 714 -14.07 4.96 -24.60
C GLU A 714 -13.63 4.68 -26.06
N ALA A 715 -13.07 5.70 -26.73
CA ALA A 715 -12.56 5.52 -28.09
C ALA A 715 -11.24 4.72 -28.10
N LEU A 716 -10.44 4.81 -27.04
CA LEU A 716 -9.19 4.05 -26.89
C LEU A 716 -9.43 2.59 -26.45
N ALA A 717 -10.50 2.30 -25.72
CA ALA A 717 -10.85 0.93 -25.34
C ALA A 717 -11.13 0.04 -26.55
N ALA A 718 -11.77 0.57 -27.59
CA ALA A 718 -12.02 -0.15 -28.85
C ALA A 718 -10.72 -0.44 -29.65
N LEU A 719 -9.66 0.37 -29.43
CA LEU A 719 -8.35 0.20 -30.07
C LEU A 719 -7.34 -0.57 -29.20
N GLU A 720 -7.74 -0.96 -28.00
CA GLU A 720 -6.85 -1.59 -27.01
C GLU A 720 -6.17 -2.89 -27.52
N PRO A 721 -6.83 -3.79 -28.26
CA PRO A 721 -6.17 -4.94 -28.84
C PRO A 721 -5.06 -4.56 -29.84
N ILE A 722 -5.31 -3.52 -30.64
CA ILE A 722 -4.33 -3.00 -31.61
C ILE A 722 -3.21 -2.27 -30.88
N ARG A 723 -3.55 -1.49 -29.87
CA ARG A 723 -2.59 -0.78 -29.02
C ARG A 723 -1.66 -1.75 -28.28
N GLY A 724 -2.19 -2.80 -27.66
CA GLY A 724 -1.40 -3.83 -27.00
C GLY A 724 -0.44 -4.55 -27.96
N ALA A 725 -0.91 -4.82 -29.18
CA ALA A 725 -0.09 -5.42 -30.22
C ALA A 725 1.03 -4.48 -30.71
N LEU A 726 0.71 -3.22 -30.97
CA LEU A 726 1.70 -2.20 -31.39
C LEU A 726 2.71 -1.88 -30.28
N GLN A 727 2.30 -1.91 -29.03
CA GLN A 727 3.17 -1.71 -27.87
C GLN A 727 4.21 -2.82 -27.73
N GLY A 728 3.83 -4.07 -28.05
CA GLY A 728 4.77 -5.18 -28.13
C GLY A 728 5.85 -4.98 -29.20
N LEU A 729 5.58 -4.14 -30.20
CA LEU A 729 6.53 -3.84 -31.27
C LEU A 729 7.43 -2.64 -30.99
N TYR A 730 7.04 -1.75 -30.04
CA TYR A 730 7.76 -0.51 -29.77
C TYR A 730 8.43 -0.53 -28.38
N HIS A 731 9.62 -1.05 -28.31
CA HIS A 731 10.43 -1.07 -27.09
C HIS A 731 11.70 -0.21 -27.25
N GLY A 732 11.55 1.05 -27.61
CA GLY A 732 12.60 2.04 -27.49
C GLY A 732 13.90 1.75 -28.26
N GLY A 733 13.81 1.07 -29.41
CA GLY A 733 14.96 0.76 -30.25
C GLY A 733 15.75 -0.49 -29.86
N GLU A 734 15.32 -1.24 -28.83
CA GLU A 734 15.95 -2.52 -28.51
C GLU A 734 15.32 -3.68 -29.28
N SER A 735 16.16 -4.51 -29.86
CA SER A 735 15.76 -5.68 -30.64
C SER A 735 15.61 -6.96 -29.82
N TRP A 736 16.06 -6.96 -28.57
CA TRP A 736 16.10 -8.13 -27.68
C TRP A 736 15.04 -8.03 -26.60
N LEU A 737 14.08 -8.95 -26.61
CA LEU A 737 12.90 -8.86 -25.75
C LEU A 737 12.68 -10.16 -24.97
N PHE A 738 12.48 -9.99 -23.67
CA PHE A 738 11.80 -10.94 -22.81
C PHE A 738 10.36 -10.47 -22.66
N LEU A 739 9.43 -11.07 -23.39
CA LEU A 739 8.04 -10.68 -23.38
C LEU A 739 7.12 -11.87 -23.12
N TYR A 740 6.08 -11.59 -22.39
CA TYR A 740 4.93 -12.47 -22.21
C TYR A 740 4.00 -12.33 -23.40
N PRO A 741 3.54 -13.43 -24.03
CA PRO A 741 2.90 -13.36 -25.35
C PRO A 741 1.42 -13.03 -25.36
N TYR A 742 0.72 -12.99 -24.20
CA TYR A 742 -0.74 -12.94 -24.19
C TYR A 742 -1.31 -11.85 -23.30
N ARG A 743 -2.43 -11.28 -23.74
CA ARG A 743 -3.41 -10.66 -22.85
C ARG A 743 -4.51 -11.70 -22.61
N ILE A 744 -4.55 -12.29 -21.42
CA ILE A 744 -5.67 -13.13 -21.01
C ILE A 744 -6.65 -12.20 -20.30
N GLU A 745 -7.77 -11.96 -20.94
CA GLU A 745 -8.92 -11.33 -20.30
C GLU A 745 -9.83 -12.44 -19.76
N ILE A 746 -10.02 -12.43 -18.47
CA ILE A 746 -11.06 -13.21 -17.81
C ILE A 746 -12.27 -12.29 -17.76
N LYS A 747 -13.09 -12.37 -18.80
CA LYS A 747 -14.36 -11.62 -18.87
C LYS A 747 -15.38 -12.24 -17.96
#